data_e0d62324f33ce1296b59f412e91880a5
#
_entry.id   e0d62324f33ce1296b59f412e91880a5
#
_cell.length_a   1.000
_cell.length_b   1.000
_cell.length_c   1.000
_cell.angle_alpha   90.00
_cell.angle_beta   90.00
_cell.angle_gamma   90.00
#
_symmetry.space_group_name_H-M   'P 1'
#
loop_
_entity.id
_entity.type
_entity.pdbx_description
1 polymer ?
#
loop_
_entity_poly.entity_id
_entity_poly.type
_entity_poly.pdbx_seq_one_letter_code
_entity_poly.pdbx_strand_id
1 'polypeptide(L)'
;MKQKKMLALTPSQLKQLYRHELPELTGIAARSGDAQTFKTYLSEYMAGHPQAESEAGKLIRLLIDYDGQKVHELSTDKQLPVSTLSLLYDFLTDKLEEYLETDLFIDLFRQFKRLQHPEHPLPGFQRVKAWSERWPSGLDEDVQQLRAYNKERILHALIQKIENRKNSASRFHFAEGISYEEKFRLVSEWWNDFRFHLAMAVKSPTELNRFLGNSLSVETMYLLSRARKKGMPFFATPYYLSLLNCTGSGYNDDSLRSYILYSPQLVETYGQIRAWEREDIVEAGKPNAAGWLLPDGHNIHRRYPEVAILIPDTMGRACGGLCASCQRMYDFQSKRLNFEFEELHPKESWDKKLRRLMTYFEEDTQLRDILITGGDALMSQNKTLRNILDAVYRMAVRKRKANQERPEGEKYAELQRIRLGSRLPAYLPMRINDELVDILREFKEKASTVGIRQFIIQTHFQTPLEVTPEAEEGIRKLLSAGWLITNQLVYNVAASRRGHTARLRQVLNKLGIICYYTFSVKGFEENNAVFTPNSRSIQEEQEEKAFGKLTKEDAHNLSVLLERTHDPAACIRRFTKAHHLPFLATDRNVLNLPAIGKSMTFKTVGITPEGKRILRFEHDGTRRHSPIIDSIGAVYIVESKSIAAYLRQLQAMGEDTEDYASIWNYTEGKTEPRFSLYEYPDFPFRITEKMSNLGLESC
;
A
#
# COMPACT_ATOMS: atom_id res chain seq x y z
N MET A 1 -28.92 -17.09 9.19
CA MET A 1 -29.18 -15.75 9.78
C MET A 1 -28.44 -14.69 8.99
N LYS A 2 -29.04 -13.51 8.73
CA LYS A 2 -28.37 -12.41 8.03
C LYS A 2 -27.18 -11.89 8.83
N GLN A 3 -26.10 -11.55 8.13
CA GLN A 3 -24.83 -11.13 8.73
C GLN A 3 -24.98 -9.92 9.66
N LYS A 4 -25.73 -8.89 9.22
CA LYS A 4 -26.04 -7.72 10.05
C LYS A 4 -26.63 -8.07 11.43
N LYS A 5 -27.51 -9.08 11.49
CA LYS A 5 -28.09 -9.55 12.76
C LYS A 5 -27.06 -10.26 13.62
N MET A 6 -26.18 -11.06 12.99
CA MET A 6 -25.12 -11.78 13.71
C MET A 6 -24.13 -10.83 14.38
N LEU A 7 -23.75 -9.74 13.71
CA LEU A 7 -22.82 -8.73 14.23
C LEU A 7 -23.35 -7.95 15.44
N ALA A 8 -24.67 -8.05 15.71
CA ALA A 8 -25.35 -7.36 16.80
C ALA A 8 -25.78 -8.31 17.95
N LEU A 9 -25.40 -9.60 17.89
CA LEU A 9 -25.77 -10.56 18.92
C LEU A 9 -25.06 -10.28 20.25
N THR A 10 -25.80 -10.38 21.34
CA THR A 10 -25.21 -10.43 22.68
C THR A 10 -24.55 -11.79 22.92
N PRO A 11 -23.63 -11.91 23.90
CA PRO A 11 -23.01 -13.19 24.25
C PRO A 11 -24.03 -14.30 24.54
N SER A 12 -25.11 -14.00 25.26
CA SER A 12 -26.16 -14.96 25.57
C SER A 12 -26.91 -15.44 24.32
N GLN A 13 -27.26 -14.51 23.41
CA GLN A 13 -27.91 -14.86 22.15
C GLN A 13 -26.99 -15.70 21.25
N LEU A 14 -25.70 -15.36 21.21
CA LEU A 14 -24.71 -16.11 20.43
C LEU A 14 -24.53 -17.53 20.99
N LYS A 15 -24.50 -17.68 22.33
CA LYS A 15 -24.46 -18.99 22.96
C LYS A 15 -25.68 -19.86 22.65
N GLN A 16 -26.87 -19.26 22.65
CA GLN A 16 -28.09 -19.96 22.21
C GLN A 16 -27.97 -20.40 20.73
N LEU A 17 -27.40 -19.56 19.89
CA LEU A 17 -27.17 -19.90 18.49
C LEU A 17 -26.21 -21.10 18.34
N TYR A 18 -25.11 -21.17 19.12
CA TYR A 18 -24.24 -22.32 19.17
C TYR A 18 -24.98 -23.60 19.59
N ARG A 19 -25.80 -23.54 20.64
CA ARG A 19 -26.60 -24.70 21.11
C ARG A 19 -27.56 -25.19 20.05
N HIS A 20 -28.18 -24.28 19.30
CA HIS A 20 -29.17 -24.63 18.28
C HIS A 20 -28.53 -25.14 17.00
N GLU A 21 -27.48 -24.49 16.51
CA GLU A 21 -26.91 -24.75 15.18
C GLU A 21 -25.66 -25.64 15.17
N LEU A 22 -24.99 -25.79 16.31
CA LEU A 22 -23.79 -26.59 16.50
C LEU A 22 -23.91 -27.51 17.73
N PRO A 23 -24.97 -28.37 17.81
CA PRO A 23 -25.26 -29.18 18.99
C PRO A 23 -24.13 -30.17 19.31
N GLU A 24 -23.44 -30.72 18.29
CA GLU A 24 -22.32 -31.64 18.50
C GLU A 24 -21.15 -30.97 19.19
N LEU A 25 -20.77 -29.74 18.76
CA LEU A 25 -19.70 -28.95 19.37
C LEU A 25 -20.04 -28.60 20.84
N THR A 26 -21.27 -28.14 21.08
CA THR A 26 -21.72 -27.84 22.45
C THR A 26 -21.82 -29.08 23.32
N GLY A 27 -22.19 -30.25 22.74
CA GLY A 27 -22.18 -31.53 23.41
C GLY A 27 -20.75 -31.98 23.78
N ILE A 28 -19.78 -31.78 22.91
CA ILE A 28 -18.35 -32.03 23.22
C ILE A 28 -17.90 -31.14 24.40
N ALA A 29 -18.21 -29.84 24.37
CA ALA A 29 -17.85 -28.93 25.45
C ALA A 29 -18.49 -29.35 26.78
N ALA A 30 -19.79 -29.70 26.77
CA ALA A 30 -20.54 -30.08 27.99
C ALA A 30 -20.01 -31.37 28.68
N ARG A 31 -19.48 -32.34 27.91
CA ARG A 31 -18.89 -33.56 28.47
C ARG A 31 -17.41 -33.45 28.83
N SER A 32 -16.77 -32.33 28.47
CA SER A 32 -15.37 -32.10 28.78
C SER A 32 -15.22 -31.47 30.17
N GLY A 33 -14.28 -31.98 30.97
CA GLY A 33 -14.03 -31.44 32.32
C GLY A 33 -13.21 -30.14 32.30
N ASP A 34 -12.38 -29.99 31.29
CA ASP A 34 -11.47 -28.84 31.09
C ASP A 34 -11.20 -28.58 29.59
N ALA A 35 -10.51 -27.49 29.32
CA ALA A 35 -10.16 -27.09 27.95
C ALA A 35 -9.24 -28.08 27.23
N GLN A 36 -8.38 -28.81 27.97
CA GLN A 36 -7.49 -29.80 27.36
C GLN A 36 -8.27 -31.02 26.91
N THR A 37 -9.20 -31.51 27.75
CA THR A 37 -10.12 -32.61 27.41
C THR A 37 -11.03 -32.21 26.25
N PHE A 38 -11.50 -30.97 26.21
CA PHE A 38 -12.28 -30.43 25.09
C PHE A 38 -11.50 -30.52 23.77
N LYS A 39 -10.24 -30.09 23.74
CA LYS A 39 -9.39 -30.17 22.56
C LYS A 39 -9.16 -31.63 22.11
N THR A 40 -8.95 -32.55 23.03
CA THR A 40 -8.80 -33.97 22.73
C THR A 40 -10.06 -34.52 22.05
N TYR A 41 -11.23 -34.33 22.64
CA TYR A 41 -12.48 -34.79 22.03
C TYR A 41 -12.82 -34.10 20.72
N LEU A 42 -12.45 -32.82 20.58
CA LEU A 42 -12.62 -32.10 19.31
C LEU A 42 -11.69 -32.67 18.24
N SER A 43 -10.44 -33.04 18.61
CA SER A 43 -9.51 -33.68 17.68
C SER A 43 -10.02 -35.04 17.20
N GLU A 44 -10.56 -35.87 18.10
CA GLU A 44 -11.19 -37.16 17.76
C GLU A 44 -12.40 -36.96 16.86
N TYR A 45 -13.26 -35.99 17.17
CA TYR A 45 -14.39 -35.62 16.33
C TYR A 45 -13.95 -35.22 14.91
N MET A 46 -12.90 -34.38 14.81
CA MET A 46 -12.35 -33.94 13.54
C MET A 46 -11.70 -35.09 12.74
N ALA A 47 -11.05 -36.05 13.41
CA ALA A 47 -10.44 -37.20 12.72
C ALA A 47 -11.48 -38.08 12.00
N GLY A 48 -12.71 -38.18 12.55
CA GLY A 48 -13.81 -38.92 11.94
C GLY A 48 -14.76 -38.10 11.08
N HIS A 49 -14.55 -36.78 10.98
CA HIS A 49 -15.50 -35.88 10.30
C HIS A 49 -15.33 -35.93 8.77
N PRO A 50 -16.42 -36.05 7.97
CA PRO A 50 -16.35 -36.12 6.50
C PRO A 50 -15.62 -34.93 5.86
N GLN A 51 -15.68 -33.76 6.50
CA GLN A 51 -15.04 -32.52 6.03
C GLN A 51 -13.69 -32.23 6.70
N ALA A 52 -13.03 -33.22 7.29
CA ALA A 52 -11.74 -33.07 7.95
C ALA A 52 -10.65 -32.49 7.00
N GLU A 53 -10.70 -32.86 5.73
CA GLU A 53 -9.75 -32.40 4.71
C GLU A 53 -10.17 -31.10 4.00
N SER A 54 -11.36 -30.57 4.29
CA SER A 54 -11.78 -29.24 3.80
C SER A 54 -10.92 -28.12 4.39
N GLU A 55 -10.97 -26.93 3.80
CA GLU A 55 -10.28 -25.76 4.36
C GLU A 55 -10.70 -25.46 5.80
N ALA A 56 -11.99 -25.59 6.11
CA ALA A 56 -12.51 -25.43 7.47
C ALA A 56 -11.95 -26.49 8.43
N GLY A 57 -11.90 -27.74 7.99
CA GLY A 57 -11.34 -28.85 8.79
C GLY A 57 -9.84 -28.65 9.06
N LYS A 58 -9.08 -28.25 8.06
CA LYS A 58 -7.65 -27.92 8.20
C LYS A 58 -7.43 -26.77 9.16
N LEU A 59 -8.26 -25.71 9.08
CA LEU A 59 -8.21 -24.60 10.01
C LEU A 59 -8.46 -25.06 11.46
N ILE A 60 -9.52 -25.82 11.69
CA ILE A 60 -9.86 -26.29 13.06
C ILE A 60 -8.72 -27.11 13.64
N ARG A 61 -8.09 -27.99 12.85
CA ARG A 61 -6.90 -28.72 13.29
C ARG A 61 -5.74 -27.80 13.65
N LEU A 62 -5.46 -26.77 12.84
CA LEU A 62 -4.45 -25.75 13.18
C LEU A 62 -4.78 -25.02 14.49
N LEU A 63 -6.05 -24.67 14.71
CA LEU A 63 -6.46 -24.05 15.97
C LEU A 63 -6.26 -24.99 17.17
N ILE A 64 -6.49 -26.31 17.00
CA ILE A 64 -6.20 -27.31 18.03
C ILE A 64 -4.71 -27.37 18.32
N ASP A 65 -3.88 -27.48 17.28
CA ASP A 65 -2.43 -27.61 17.36
C ASP A 65 -1.75 -26.42 18.05
N TYR A 66 -2.24 -25.21 17.76
CA TYR A 66 -1.65 -23.98 18.29
C TYR A 66 -2.21 -23.56 19.65
N ASP A 67 -3.38 -24.04 20.07
CA ASP A 67 -4.00 -23.63 21.31
C ASP A 67 -3.18 -24.09 22.54
N GLY A 68 -2.75 -23.15 23.36
CA GLY A 68 -1.83 -23.36 24.48
C GLY A 68 -0.36 -23.08 24.15
N GLN A 69 -0.02 -22.84 22.88
CA GLN A 69 1.33 -22.43 22.48
C GLN A 69 1.54 -20.91 22.67
N LYS A 70 2.81 -20.49 22.66
CA LYS A 70 3.22 -19.09 22.59
C LYS A 70 3.89 -18.84 21.25
N VAL A 71 3.48 -17.77 20.57
CA VAL A 71 4.08 -17.33 19.31
C VAL A 71 4.72 -15.95 19.51
N HIS A 72 5.84 -15.71 18.81
CA HIS A 72 6.50 -14.42 18.82
C HIS A 72 5.81 -13.50 17.79
N GLU A 73 5.09 -12.49 18.27
CA GLU A 73 4.36 -11.57 17.42
C GLU A 73 5.29 -10.44 16.93
N LEU A 74 5.36 -10.29 15.59
CA LEU A 74 6.35 -9.46 14.90
C LEU A 74 6.19 -7.96 15.17
N SER A 75 4.95 -7.44 15.22
CA SER A 75 4.71 -5.99 15.33
C SER A 75 4.95 -5.44 16.73
N THR A 76 4.65 -6.22 17.76
CA THR A 76 4.85 -5.84 19.15
C THR A 76 6.17 -6.33 19.72
N ASP A 77 6.82 -7.29 19.05
CA ASP A 77 8.05 -7.97 19.51
C ASP A 77 7.84 -8.70 20.85
N LYS A 78 6.65 -9.30 21.05
CA LYS A 78 6.24 -9.95 22.28
C LYS A 78 5.81 -11.40 22.05
N GLN A 79 5.95 -12.20 23.10
CA GLN A 79 5.35 -13.53 23.16
C GLN A 79 3.85 -13.41 23.39
N LEU A 80 3.05 -13.98 22.49
CA LEU A 80 1.60 -14.00 22.55
C LEU A 80 1.11 -15.43 22.82
N PRO A 81 0.35 -15.67 23.89
CA PRO A 81 -0.30 -16.96 24.09
C PRO A 81 -1.47 -17.12 23.11
N VAL A 82 -1.58 -18.29 22.51
CA VAL A 82 -2.72 -18.66 21.66
C VAL A 82 -3.69 -19.48 22.52
N SER A 83 -4.88 -18.98 22.76
CA SER A 83 -5.89 -19.59 23.64
C SER A 83 -7.29 -19.66 23.01
N THR A 84 -7.35 -19.75 21.69
CA THR A 84 -8.58 -19.63 20.89
C THR A 84 -9.65 -20.66 21.29
N LEU A 85 -9.28 -21.92 21.36
CA LEU A 85 -10.23 -23.00 21.71
C LEU A 85 -10.44 -23.13 23.21
N SER A 86 -9.46 -22.80 24.01
CA SER A 86 -9.64 -22.70 25.47
C SER A 86 -10.68 -21.63 25.81
N LEU A 87 -10.65 -20.46 25.17
CA LEU A 87 -11.67 -19.43 25.31
C LEU A 87 -13.05 -19.88 24.81
N LEU A 88 -13.09 -20.63 23.70
CA LEU A 88 -14.35 -21.19 23.20
C LEU A 88 -14.97 -22.16 24.21
N TYR A 89 -14.17 -23.03 24.80
CA TYR A 89 -14.60 -23.95 25.84
C TYR A 89 -15.19 -23.20 27.04
N ASP A 90 -14.47 -22.20 27.55
CA ASP A 90 -14.91 -21.40 28.66
C ASP A 90 -16.20 -20.63 28.35
N PHE A 91 -16.34 -20.12 27.12
CA PHE A 91 -17.58 -19.48 26.64
C PHE A 91 -18.76 -20.45 26.63
N LEU A 92 -18.58 -21.65 26.08
CA LEU A 92 -19.66 -22.65 25.94
C LEU A 92 -20.10 -23.25 27.30
N THR A 93 -19.18 -23.29 28.28
CA THR A 93 -19.39 -23.87 29.62
C THR A 93 -19.70 -22.84 30.71
N ASP A 94 -19.99 -21.60 30.36
CA ASP A 94 -20.33 -20.53 31.29
C ASP A 94 -19.23 -20.19 32.32
N LYS A 95 -17.96 -20.42 31.97
CA LYS A 95 -16.79 -20.11 32.80
C LYS A 95 -16.20 -18.72 32.56
N LEU A 96 -16.66 -18.00 31.54
CA LEU A 96 -16.20 -16.64 31.22
C LEU A 96 -17.08 -15.58 31.86
N GLU A 97 -16.45 -14.52 32.36
CA GLU A 97 -17.13 -13.35 32.94
C GLU A 97 -17.87 -12.52 31.86
N GLU A 98 -18.89 -11.74 32.27
CA GLU A 98 -19.91 -11.11 31.40
C GLU A 98 -19.41 -10.07 30.37
N TYR A 99 -18.16 -9.65 30.38
CA TYR A 99 -17.63 -8.50 29.58
C TYR A 99 -16.84 -8.89 28.34
N LEU A 100 -17.16 -9.97 27.65
CA LEU A 100 -16.42 -10.40 26.48
C LEU A 100 -16.96 -9.82 25.18
N GLU A 101 -16.01 -9.40 24.33
CA GLU A 101 -16.31 -9.09 22.94
C GLU A 101 -16.74 -10.36 22.21
N THR A 102 -17.84 -10.28 21.44
CA THR A 102 -18.41 -11.45 20.73
C THR A 102 -17.64 -11.84 19.46
N ASP A 103 -16.71 -11.01 19.01
CA ASP A 103 -16.08 -11.11 17.69
C ASP A 103 -15.32 -12.43 17.48
N LEU A 104 -14.58 -12.90 18.49
CA LEU A 104 -13.93 -14.21 18.50
C LEU A 104 -14.94 -15.33 18.24
N PHE A 105 -16.03 -15.32 19.00
CA PHE A 105 -17.03 -16.40 18.94
C PHE A 105 -17.87 -16.34 17.68
N ILE A 106 -18.08 -15.17 17.09
CA ILE A 106 -18.70 -15.03 15.77
C ILE A 106 -17.81 -15.65 14.69
N ASP A 107 -16.51 -15.40 14.70
CA ASP A 107 -15.59 -15.99 13.71
C ASP A 107 -15.59 -17.53 13.87
N LEU A 108 -15.37 -18.03 15.08
CA LEU A 108 -15.40 -19.48 15.35
C LEU A 108 -16.73 -20.13 14.96
N PHE A 109 -17.87 -19.49 15.29
CA PHE A 109 -19.17 -19.98 14.85
C PHE A 109 -19.23 -20.14 13.32
N ARG A 110 -18.73 -19.15 12.58
CA ARG A 110 -18.66 -19.22 11.11
C ARG A 110 -17.77 -20.35 10.64
N GLN A 111 -16.61 -20.58 11.28
CA GLN A 111 -15.70 -21.66 10.89
C GLN A 111 -16.31 -23.05 11.13
N PHE A 112 -16.94 -23.28 12.29
CA PHE A 112 -17.63 -24.55 12.57
C PHE A 112 -18.85 -24.77 11.66
N LYS A 113 -19.60 -23.71 11.30
CA LYS A 113 -20.69 -23.82 10.32
C LYS A 113 -20.22 -24.23 8.92
N ARG A 114 -18.99 -23.88 8.53
CA ARG A 114 -18.39 -24.31 7.24
C ARG A 114 -18.17 -25.81 7.17
N LEU A 115 -18.03 -26.50 8.28
CA LEU A 115 -17.99 -27.98 8.28
C LEU A 115 -19.31 -28.60 7.82
N GLN A 116 -20.44 -27.92 8.07
CA GLN A 116 -21.76 -28.37 7.64
C GLN A 116 -22.08 -27.94 6.20
N HIS A 117 -21.53 -26.79 5.77
CA HIS A 117 -21.79 -26.16 4.47
C HIS A 117 -20.46 -25.64 3.88
N PRO A 118 -19.62 -26.53 3.33
CA PRO A 118 -18.27 -26.16 2.89
C PRO A 118 -18.24 -25.30 1.63
N GLU A 119 -19.29 -25.38 0.80
CA GLU A 119 -19.34 -24.66 -0.45
C GLU A 119 -19.99 -23.28 -0.28
N HIS A 120 -19.35 -22.27 -0.85
CA HIS A 120 -19.90 -20.92 -0.95
C HIS A 120 -19.90 -20.50 -2.42
N PRO A 121 -21.07 -20.13 -3.00
CA PRO A 121 -21.11 -19.69 -4.40
C PRO A 121 -20.34 -18.40 -4.57
N LEU A 122 -19.39 -18.39 -5.52
CA LEU A 122 -18.66 -17.17 -5.90
C LEU A 122 -19.60 -16.22 -6.66
N PRO A 123 -19.43 -14.89 -6.52
CA PRO A 123 -20.21 -13.95 -7.29
C PRO A 123 -19.90 -14.07 -8.78
N GLY A 124 -20.95 -14.06 -9.61
CA GLY A 124 -20.79 -14.01 -11.05
C GLY A 124 -20.29 -12.64 -11.54
N PHE A 125 -19.71 -12.61 -12.74
CA PHE A 125 -19.17 -11.40 -13.36
C PHE A 125 -20.15 -10.22 -13.37
N GLN A 126 -21.44 -10.46 -13.65
CA GLN A 126 -22.43 -9.37 -13.70
C GLN A 126 -22.59 -8.66 -12.34
N ARG A 127 -22.49 -9.38 -11.22
CA ARG A 127 -22.51 -8.77 -9.89
C ARG A 127 -21.27 -7.92 -9.63
N VAL A 128 -20.09 -8.44 -9.98
CA VAL A 128 -18.82 -7.71 -9.85
C VAL A 128 -18.82 -6.46 -10.75
N LYS A 129 -19.37 -6.57 -11.95
CA LYS A 129 -19.55 -5.44 -12.85
C LYS A 129 -20.45 -4.37 -12.21
N ALA A 130 -21.60 -4.74 -11.67
CA ALA A 130 -22.49 -3.81 -11.00
C ALA A 130 -21.84 -3.14 -9.79
N TRP A 131 -21.05 -3.87 -9.00
CA TRP A 131 -20.27 -3.29 -7.91
C TRP A 131 -19.20 -2.28 -8.41
N SER A 132 -18.56 -2.53 -9.54
CA SER A 132 -17.54 -1.64 -10.08
C SER A 132 -18.14 -0.39 -10.73
N GLU A 133 -19.27 -0.51 -11.39
CA GLU A 133 -19.94 0.60 -12.11
C GLU A 133 -20.53 1.67 -11.17
N ARG A 134 -20.75 1.36 -9.90
CA ARG A 134 -21.18 2.36 -8.90
C ARG A 134 -20.10 3.38 -8.52
N TRP A 135 -18.83 3.10 -8.85
CA TRP A 135 -17.71 3.97 -8.51
C TRP A 135 -17.41 4.92 -9.66
N PRO A 136 -17.63 6.24 -9.48
CA PRO A 136 -17.28 7.22 -10.49
C PRO A 136 -15.76 7.41 -10.57
N SER A 137 -15.32 7.98 -11.69
CA SER A 137 -13.95 8.43 -11.90
C SER A 137 -13.87 9.96 -11.95
N GLY A 138 -12.67 10.50 -11.79
CA GLY A 138 -12.45 11.94 -11.95
C GLY A 138 -12.68 12.46 -13.37
N LEU A 139 -12.89 11.55 -14.35
CA LEU A 139 -13.21 11.87 -15.74
C LEU A 139 -14.73 11.94 -16.00
N ASP A 140 -15.55 11.51 -15.04
CA ASP A 140 -17.01 11.54 -15.20
C ASP A 140 -17.52 12.98 -15.05
N GLU A 141 -18.48 13.37 -15.88
CA GLU A 141 -18.94 14.76 -16.03
C GLU A 141 -19.44 15.34 -14.70
N ASP A 142 -20.25 14.59 -13.97
CA ASP A 142 -20.80 15.03 -12.65
C ASP A 142 -19.67 15.29 -11.63
N VAL A 143 -18.62 14.46 -11.67
CA VAL A 143 -17.45 14.66 -10.80
C VAL A 143 -16.68 15.91 -11.20
N GLN A 144 -16.51 16.14 -12.50
CA GLN A 144 -15.83 17.35 -13.00
C GLN A 144 -16.59 18.62 -12.65
N GLN A 145 -17.93 18.62 -12.76
CA GLN A 145 -18.76 19.77 -12.39
C GLN A 145 -18.61 20.09 -10.88
N LEU A 146 -18.69 19.10 -10.01
CA LEU A 146 -18.50 19.29 -8.58
C LEU A 146 -17.08 19.79 -8.25
N ARG A 147 -16.06 19.27 -8.93
CA ARG A 147 -14.69 19.75 -8.82
C ARG A 147 -14.53 21.20 -9.24
N ALA A 148 -15.19 21.62 -10.32
CA ALA A 148 -15.17 23.01 -10.78
C ALA A 148 -15.74 23.95 -9.71
N TYR A 149 -16.88 23.59 -9.12
CA TYR A 149 -17.46 24.32 -8.00
C TYR A 149 -16.50 24.38 -6.78
N ASN A 150 -15.89 23.25 -6.41
CA ASN A 150 -14.91 23.21 -5.33
C ASN A 150 -13.69 24.07 -5.63
N LYS A 151 -13.19 24.03 -6.86
CA LYS A 151 -12.07 24.87 -7.32
C LYS A 151 -12.39 26.35 -7.14
N GLU A 152 -13.56 26.81 -7.62
CA GLU A 152 -13.98 28.20 -7.50
C GLU A 152 -13.99 28.65 -6.02
N ARG A 153 -14.63 27.88 -5.13
CA ARG A 153 -14.62 28.16 -3.68
C ARG A 153 -13.19 28.25 -3.12
N ILE A 154 -12.29 27.35 -3.55
CA ILE A 154 -10.90 27.33 -3.10
C ILE A 154 -10.14 28.57 -3.65
N LEU A 155 -10.40 29.01 -4.88
CA LEU A 155 -9.79 30.22 -5.44
C LEU A 155 -10.10 31.44 -4.59
N HIS A 156 -11.36 31.63 -4.15
CA HIS A 156 -11.73 32.68 -3.21
C HIS A 156 -10.98 32.59 -1.87
N ALA A 157 -10.85 31.39 -1.31
CA ALA A 157 -10.09 31.18 -0.07
C ALA A 157 -8.58 31.46 -0.25
N LEU A 158 -8.04 31.20 -1.44
CA LEU A 158 -6.64 31.47 -1.80
C LEU A 158 -6.38 32.98 -1.92
N ILE A 159 -7.30 33.76 -2.51
CA ILE A 159 -7.19 35.20 -2.55
C ILE A 159 -7.04 35.77 -1.13
N GLN A 160 -7.94 35.40 -0.22
CA GLN A 160 -7.86 35.79 1.18
C GLN A 160 -6.55 35.36 1.86
N LYS A 161 -6.08 34.13 1.56
CA LYS A 161 -4.80 33.63 2.09
C LYS A 161 -3.62 34.46 1.62
N ILE A 162 -3.59 34.90 0.37
CA ILE A 162 -2.52 35.70 -0.21
C ILE A 162 -2.54 37.10 0.38
N GLU A 163 -3.72 37.72 0.47
CA GLU A 163 -3.90 39.09 1.08
C GLU A 163 -3.45 39.15 2.54
N ASN A 164 -3.70 38.08 3.30
CA ASN A 164 -3.31 37.98 4.71
C ASN A 164 -1.83 37.65 4.95
N ARG A 165 -1.04 37.39 3.90
CA ARG A 165 0.39 37.10 4.04
C ARG A 165 1.19 38.38 4.30
N LYS A 166 1.96 38.37 5.38
CA LYS A 166 2.86 39.50 5.75
C LYS A 166 4.14 39.56 4.91
N ASN A 167 4.45 38.52 4.14
CA ASN A 167 5.71 38.41 3.40
C ASN A 167 5.48 38.74 1.91
N SER A 168 5.87 39.95 1.48
CA SER A 168 5.82 40.40 0.10
C SER A 168 6.89 39.75 -0.82
N ALA A 169 7.85 39.01 -0.27
CA ALA A 169 8.90 38.37 -1.04
C ALA A 169 8.45 37.09 -1.76
N SER A 170 7.19 36.68 -1.58
CA SER A 170 6.62 35.52 -2.29
C SER A 170 6.40 35.85 -3.77
N ARG A 171 6.78 34.93 -4.67
CA ARG A 171 6.46 35.03 -6.10
C ARG A 171 4.95 35.20 -6.37
N PHE A 172 4.10 34.66 -5.49
CA PHE A 172 2.64 34.74 -5.60
C PHE A 172 2.12 35.78 -4.63
N HIS A 173 2.07 37.01 -5.08
CA HIS A 173 1.52 38.20 -4.36
C HIS A 173 0.74 39.07 -5.32
N PHE A 174 -0.13 39.89 -4.77
CA PHE A 174 -0.89 40.87 -5.54
C PHE A 174 -0.17 42.20 -5.56
N ALA A 175 -0.22 42.87 -6.70
CA ALA A 175 0.16 44.29 -6.77
C ALA A 175 -0.84 45.15 -5.98
N GLU A 176 -0.39 46.26 -5.47
CA GLU A 176 -1.28 47.23 -4.77
C GLU A 176 -2.34 47.78 -5.73
N GLY A 177 -3.57 47.88 -5.24
CA GLY A 177 -4.66 48.55 -5.95
C GLY A 177 -5.36 47.74 -7.05
N ILE A 178 -4.98 46.50 -7.30
CA ILE A 178 -5.70 45.64 -8.29
C ILE A 178 -7.09 45.25 -7.81
N SER A 179 -8.03 45.15 -8.75
CA SER A 179 -9.41 44.74 -8.48
C SER A 179 -9.53 43.30 -8.00
N TYR A 180 -10.68 42.96 -7.42
CA TYR A 180 -10.94 41.56 -7.01
C TYR A 180 -11.01 40.61 -8.22
N GLU A 181 -11.57 41.06 -9.33
CA GLU A 181 -11.64 40.32 -10.58
C GLU A 181 -10.24 40.00 -11.12
N GLU A 182 -9.31 40.96 -11.05
CA GLU A 182 -7.92 40.74 -11.45
C GLU A 182 -7.22 39.75 -10.51
N LYS A 183 -7.45 39.84 -9.19
CA LYS A 183 -6.93 38.85 -8.22
C LYS A 183 -7.46 37.46 -8.55
N PHE A 184 -8.75 37.33 -8.84
CA PHE A 184 -9.36 36.04 -9.20
C PHE A 184 -8.78 35.48 -10.50
N ARG A 185 -8.59 36.30 -11.52
CA ARG A 185 -7.93 35.92 -12.78
C ARG A 185 -6.51 35.40 -12.54
N LEU A 186 -5.70 36.17 -11.77
CA LEU A 186 -4.32 35.77 -11.45
C LEU A 186 -4.25 34.45 -10.69
N VAL A 187 -5.08 34.26 -9.67
CA VAL A 187 -5.09 32.98 -8.91
C VAL A 187 -5.56 31.83 -9.79
N SER A 188 -6.49 32.06 -10.73
CA SER A 188 -6.94 31.09 -11.70
C SER A 188 -5.83 30.70 -12.69
N GLU A 189 -5.00 31.64 -13.11
CA GLU A 189 -3.81 31.38 -13.95
C GLU A 189 -2.75 30.60 -13.15
N TRP A 190 -2.45 31.03 -11.91
CA TRP A 190 -1.48 30.36 -11.03
C TRP A 190 -1.88 28.93 -10.65
N TRP A 191 -3.18 28.59 -10.71
CA TRP A 191 -3.68 27.24 -10.47
C TRP A 191 -2.99 26.18 -11.35
N ASN A 192 -2.52 26.56 -12.52
CA ASN A 192 -1.81 25.65 -13.43
C ASN A 192 -0.31 25.52 -13.11
N ASP A 193 0.22 26.29 -12.16
CA ASP A 193 1.61 26.16 -11.68
C ASP A 193 1.66 25.27 -10.43
N PHE A 194 2.34 24.14 -10.52
CA PHE A 194 2.51 23.23 -9.37
C PHE A 194 3.17 23.91 -8.16
N ARG A 195 4.04 24.91 -8.39
CA ARG A 195 4.72 25.64 -7.32
C ARG A 195 3.73 26.51 -6.53
N PHE A 196 2.68 26.98 -7.18
CA PHE A 196 1.58 27.67 -6.53
C PHE A 196 0.90 26.77 -5.51
N HIS A 197 0.56 25.54 -5.90
CA HIS A 197 -0.08 24.58 -5.00
C HIS A 197 0.81 24.21 -3.80
N LEU A 198 2.12 24.05 -4.01
CA LEU A 198 3.07 23.81 -2.92
C LEU A 198 3.19 25.02 -1.98
N ALA A 199 3.29 26.23 -2.53
CA ALA A 199 3.35 27.47 -1.76
C ALA A 199 2.06 27.75 -0.99
N MET A 200 0.91 27.34 -1.53
CA MET A 200 -0.42 27.53 -0.95
C MET A 200 -0.95 26.30 -0.22
N ALA A 201 -0.13 25.26 -0.06
CA ALA A 201 -0.56 24.06 0.66
C ALA A 201 -1.12 24.39 2.05
N VAL A 202 -2.14 23.66 2.41
CA VAL A 202 -2.81 23.79 3.71
C VAL A 202 -1.99 23.04 4.75
N LYS A 203 -1.62 23.72 5.83
CA LYS A 203 -0.77 23.21 6.90
C LYS A 203 -1.44 23.25 8.29
N SER A 204 -2.74 23.57 8.35
CA SER A 204 -3.46 23.63 9.63
C SER A 204 -4.90 23.15 9.55
N PRO A 205 -5.47 22.59 10.65
CA PRO A 205 -6.85 22.13 10.69
C PRO A 205 -7.88 23.23 10.37
N THR A 206 -7.69 24.41 10.90
CA THR A 206 -8.60 25.55 10.66
C THR A 206 -8.62 25.97 9.20
N GLU A 207 -7.43 26.01 8.58
CA GLU A 207 -7.31 26.33 7.16
C GLU A 207 -7.92 25.20 6.31
N LEU A 208 -7.69 23.94 6.66
CA LEU A 208 -8.31 22.80 6.00
C LEU A 208 -9.83 22.93 6.00
N ASN A 209 -10.42 23.16 7.18
CA ASN A 209 -11.88 23.28 7.29
C ASN A 209 -12.44 24.42 6.43
N ARG A 210 -11.77 25.57 6.43
CA ARG A 210 -12.14 26.69 5.56
C ARG A 210 -12.08 26.31 4.07
N PHE A 211 -11.02 25.64 3.63
CA PHE A 211 -10.87 25.18 2.24
C PHE A 211 -11.90 24.11 1.86
N LEU A 212 -12.45 23.40 2.84
CA LEU A 212 -13.53 22.42 2.68
C LEU A 212 -14.92 23.01 2.97
N GLY A 213 -15.08 24.35 2.93
CA GLY A 213 -16.36 25.01 3.15
C GLY A 213 -16.92 24.84 4.55
N ASN A 214 -16.06 24.67 5.56
CA ASN A 214 -16.41 24.39 6.96
C ASN A 214 -17.27 23.12 7.15
N SER A 215 -17.05 22.10 6.32
CA SER A 215 -17.83 20.86 6.30
C SER A 215 -17.27 19.74 7.21
N LEU A 216 -16.14 19.95 7.88
CA LEU A 216 -15.58 18.96 8.79
C LEU A 216 -16.37 18.92 10.11
N SER A 217 -16.60 17.69 10.62
CA SER A 217 -17.27 17.50 11.91
C SER A 217 -16.44 18.03 13.08
N VAL A 218 -17.12 18.31 14.19
CA VAL A 218 -16.47 18.77 15.43
C VAL A 218 -15.44 17.75 15.91
N GLU A 219 -15.74 16.45 15.81
CA GLU A 219 -14.86 15.35 16.20
C GLU A 219 -13.60 15.33 15.33
N THR A 220 -13.75 15.49 14.01
CA THR A 220 -12.61 15.55 13.07
C THR A 220 -11.73 16.75 13.39
N MET A 221 -12.32 17.92 13.62
CA MET A 221 -11.59 19.13 13.97
C MET A 221 -10.86 19.01 15.32
N TYR A 222 -11.47 18.36 16.30
CA TYR A 222 -10.84 18.09 17.59
C TYR A 222 -9.63 17.15 17.40
N LEU A 223 -9.80 16.08 16.64
CA LEU A 223 -8.72 15.11 16.35
C LEU A 223 -7.53 15.78 15.65
N LEU A 224 -7.79 16.54 14.58
CA LEU A 224 -6.75 17.26 13.84
C LEU A 224 -6.05 18.32 14.72
N SER A 225 -6.76 18.97 15.63
CA SER A 225 -6.18 19.90 16.59
C SER A 225 -5.26 19.19 17.60
N ARG A 226 -5.61 17.99 18.05
CA ARG A 226 -4.74 17.12 18.86
C ARG A 226 -3.48 16.71 18.09
N ALA A 227 -3.64 16.31 16.83
CA ALA A 227 -2.52 15.96 15.96
C ALA A 227 -1.51 17.12 15.83
N ARG A 228 -2.01 18.35 15.61
CA ARG A 228 -1.18 19.54 15.56
C ARG A 228 -0.43 19.81 16.87
N LYS A 229 -1.10 19.64 18.02
CA LYS A 229 -0.46 19.80 19.34
C LYS A 229 0.68 18.78 19.57
N LYS A 230 0.57 17.59 18.99
CA LYS A 230 1.63 16.57 19.01
C LYS A 230 2.74 16.82 17.98
N GLY A 231 2.68 17.88 17.19
CA GLY A 231 3.66 18.19 16.16
C GLY A 231 3.54 17.30 14.91
N MET A 232 2.39 16.66 14.67
CA MET A 232 2.15 15.93 13.44
C MET A 232 2.12 16.89 12.26
N PRO A 233 2.88 16.64 11.19
CA PRO A 233 2.85 17.48 10.00
C PRO A 233 1.51 17.29 9.28
N PHE A 234 0.96 18.39 8.76
CA PHE A 234 -0.19 18.37 7.87
C PHE A 234 0.15 19.09 6.58
N PHE A 235 -0.11 18.47 5.46
CA PHE A 235 0.18 19.06 4.16
C PHE A 235 -0.82 18.55 3.11
N ALA A 236 -1.66 19.44 2.57
CA ALA A 236 -2.58 19.14 1.48
C ALA A 236 -2.59 20.29 0.46
N THR A 237 -2.42 19.95 -0.83
CA THR A 237 -2.46 20.95 -1.91
C THR A 237 -3.88 21.41 -2.20
N PRO A 238 -4.09 22.69 -2.59
CA PRO A 238 -5.41 23.17 -3.04
C PRO A 238 -6.02 22.32 -4.15
N TYR A 239 -5.19 21.85 -5.09
CA TYR A 239 -5.63 20.92 -6.14
C TYR A 239 -6.28 19.67 -5.55
N TYR A 240 -5.58 18.96 -4.66
CA TYR A 240 -6.10 17.71 -4.09
C TYR A 240 -7.36 17.94 -3.24
N LEU A 241 -7.43 19.09 -2.53
CA LEU A 241 -8.62 19.47 -1.78
C LEU A 241 -9.84 19.75 -2.67
N SER A 242 -9.63 20.14 -3.94
CA SER A 242 -10.75 20.32 -4.88
C SER A 242 -11.43 19.01 -5.29
N LEU A 243 -10.78 17.86 -5.06
CA LEU A 243 -11.36 16.53 -5.33
C LEU A 243 -12.36 16.09 -4.24
N LEU A 244 -12.34 16.72 -3.06
CA LEU A 244 -13.17 16.33 -1.93
C LEU A 244 -14.58 16.86 -2.08
N ASN A 245 -15.54 15.99 -1.80
CA ASN A 245 -16.96 16.35 -1.81
C ASN A 245 -17.34 17.04 -0.49
N CYS A 246 -17.61 18.33 -0.55
CA CYS A 246 -18.00 19.15 0.60
C CYS A 246 -19.51 19.38 0.69
N THR A 247 -20.29 18.92 -0.28
CA THR A 247 -21.75 19.23 -0.37
C THR A 247 -22.61 18.17 0.28
N GLY A 248 -22.05 16.98 0.57
CA GLY A 248 -22.79 15.84 1.07
C GLY A 248 -23.69 15.15 0.04
N SER A 249 -23.79 15.70 -1.17
CA SER A 249 -24.46 15.13 -2.35
C SER A 249 -23.43 14.80 -3.44
N GLY A 250 -23.77 13.92 -4.38
CA GLY A 250 -22.87 13.51 -5.44
C GLY A 250 -22.08 12.25 -5.06
N TYR A 251 -20.78 12.21 -5.39
CA TYR A 251 -19.95 11.01 -5.17
C TYR A 251 -19.48 10.86 -3.73
N ASN A 252 -19.28 9.60 -3.31
CA ASN A 252 -18.65 9.26 -2.05
C ASN A 252 -17.13 9.46 -2.15
N ASP A 253 -16.57 10.32 -1.30
CA ASP A 253 -15.14 10.69 -1.28
C ASP A 253 -14.33 10.06 -0.12
N ASP A 254 -14.87 9.05 0.57
CA ASP A 254 -14.18 8.38 1.69
C ASP A 254 -12.78 7.89 1.33
N SER A 255 -12.59 7.43 0.10
CA SER A 255 -11.28 6.98 -0.40
C SER A 255 -10.27 8.13 -0.51
N LEU A 256 -10.72 9.35 -0.82
CA LEU A 256 -9.89 10.55 -0.81
C LEU A 256 -9.64 11.04 0.62
N ARG A 257 -10.69 11.08 1.45
CA ARG A 257 -10.59 11.52 2.86
C ARG A 257 -9.69 10.62 3.67
N SER A 258 -9.76 9.30 3.48
CA SER A 258 -8.90 8.32 4.16
C SER A 258 -7.40 8.52 3.88
N TYR A 259 -7.09 9.35 2.91
CA TYR A 259 -5.71 9.65 2.52
C TYR A 259 -5.14 10.86 3.26
N ILE A 260 -5.96 11.86 3.57
CA ILE A 260 -5.52 13.13 4.16
C ILE A 260 -5.98 13.33 5.61
N LEU A 261 -7.00 12.60 6.07
CA LEU A 261 -7.49 12.71 7.44
C LEU A 261 -6.87 11.63 8.32
N TYR A 262 -6.41 12.02 9.50
CA TYR A 262 -5.81 11.12 10.45
C TYR A 262 -6.84 10.29 11.19
N SER A 263 -6.47 9.06 11.55
CA SER A 263 -7.23 8.23 12.48
C SER A 263 -6.90 8.60 13.93
N PRO A 264 -7.80 8.34 14.89
CA PRO A 264 -7.51 8.50 16.32
C PRO A 264 -6.25 7.73 16.75
N GLN A 265 -6.09 6.49 16.30
CA GLN A 265 -4.96 5.64 16.63
C GLN A 265 -3.63 6.23 16.16
N LEU A 266 -3.59 6.74 14.92
CA LEU A 266 -2.38 7.40 14.42
C LEU A 266 -2.00 8.62 15.27
N VAL A 267 -2.99 9.43 15.67
CA VAL A 267 -2.73 10.60 16.52
C VAL A 267 -2.29 10.19 17.93
N GLU A 268 -2.84 9.12 18.48
CA GLU A 268 -2.48 8.64 19.81
C GLU A 268 -1.06 8.07 19.87
N THR A 269 -0.67 7.30 18.85
CA THR A 269 0.63 6.63 18.80
C THR A 269 1.76 7.50 18.28
N TYR A 270 1.45 8.64 17.62
CA TYR A 270 2.47 9.54 17.10
C TYR A 270 3.39 10.08 18.23
N GLY A 271 4.69 9.97 18.01
CA GLY A 271 5.74 10.19 18.99
C GLY A 271 6.36 8.90 19.52
N GLN A 272 5.66 7.76 19.38
CA GLN A 272 6.11 6.44 19.85
C GLN A 272 6.14 5.38 18.75
N ILE A 273 5.86 5.76 17.48
CA ILE A 273 5.89 4.86 16.32
C ILE A 273 7.30 4.29 16.14
N ARG A 274 7.40 2.98 15.99
CA ARG A 274 8.66 2.28 15.73
C ARG A 274 8.87 2.12 14.23
N ALA A 275 10.14 2.08 13.79
CA ALA A 275 10.47 1.76 12.42
C ALA A 275 9.99 0.34 12.09
N TRP A 276 9.08 0.24 11.12
CA TRP A 276 8.60 -1.07 10.67
C TRP A 276 9.61 -1.78 9.80
N GLU A 277 10.15 -1.10 8.81
CA GLU A 277 11.15 -1.69 7.92
C GLU A 277 12.51 -1.64 8.63
N ARG A 278 12.90 -2.74 9.27
CA ARG A 278 14.18 -2.86 9.97
C ARG A 278 15.37 -2.69 9.02
N GLU A 279 15.15 -2.95 7.73
CA GLU A 279 16.13 -2.74 6.67
C GLU A 279 16.42 -1.25 6.39
N ASP A 280 15.56 -0.34 6.84
CA ASP A 280 15.77 1.11 6.78
C ASP A 280 16.70 1.63 7.89
N ILE A 281 17.00 0.80 8.88
CA ILE A 281 17.95 1.14 9.94
C ILE A 281 19.36 0.87 9.42
N VAL A 282 20.10 1.94 9.13
CA VAL A 282 21.46 1.87 8.64
C VAL A 282 22.42 2.37 9.73
N GLU A 283 23.31 1.49 10.18
CA GLU A 283 24.39 1.81 11.10
C GLU A 283 25.73 1.71 10.37
N ALA A 284 26.64 2.67 10.62
CA ALA A 284 27.94 2.69 10.00
C ALA A 284 28.72 1.40 10.28
N GLY A 285 29.21 0.75 9.23
CA GLY A 285 30.02 -0.47 9.33
C GLY A 285 29.26 -1.72 9.78
N LYS A 286 27.91 -1.67 9.89
CA LYS A 286 27.08 -2.83 10.21
C LYS A 286 26.10 -3.14 9.08
N PRO A 287 25.80 -4.42 8.82
CA PRO A 287 24.79 -4.80 7.87
C PRO A 287 23.38 -4.42 8.37
N ASN A 288 22.48 -4.15 7.44
CA ASN A 288 21.06 -3.98 7.75
C ASN A 288 20.41 -5.34 8.09
N ALA A 289 19.11 -5.34 8.45
CA ALA A 289 18.39 -6.55 8.83
C ALA A 289 18.30 -7.62 7.71
N ALA A 290 18.55 -7.25 6.46
CA ALA A 290 18.65 -8.18 5.32
C ALA A 290 20.10 -8.61 5.01
N GLY A 291 21.09 -8.20 5.82
CA GLY A 291 22.49 -8.59 5.68
C GLY A 291 23.30 -7.77 4.70
N TRP A 292 22.83 -6.61 4.25
CA TRP A 292 23.55 -5.75 3.33
C TRP A 292 24.34 -4.67 4.08
N LEU A 293 25.63 -4.58 3.81
CA LEU A 293 26.45 -3.46 4.25
C LEU A 293 26.22 -2.28 3.31
N LEU A 294 25.57 -1.24 3.83
CA LEU A 294 25.17 -0.07 3.05
C LEU A 294 26.09 1.13 3.32
N PRO A 295 26.24 2.05 2.36
CA PRO A 295 26.92 3.32 2.61
C PRO A 295 26.26 4.11 3.75
N ASP A 296 27.08 4.84 4.51
CA ASP A 296 26.59 5.68 5.60
C ASP A 296 25.50 6.66 5.15
N GLY A 297 24.48 6.80 5.96
CA GLY A 297 23.33 7.64 5.71
C GLY A 297 22.08 6.82 5.33
N HIS A 298 20.95 7.50 5.21
CA HIS A 298 19.66 6.89 4.88
C HIS A 298 19.28 7.12 3.41
N ASN A 299 20.26 6.87 2.50
CA ASN A 299 20.08 7.12 1.07
C ASN A 299 19.88 5.84 0.26
N ILE A 300 20.15 4.68 0.85
CA ILE A 300 19.92 3.39 0.22
C ILE A 300 19.09 2.52 1.15
N HIS A 301 17.99 1.98 0.61
CA HIS A 301 17.24 0.90 1.21
C HIS A 301 17.40 -0.35 0.34
N ARG A 302 17.75 -1.47 0.94
CA ARG A 302 17.98 -2.72 0.23
C ARG A 302 17.52 -3.91 1.05
N ARG A 303 16.67 -4.74 0.43
CA ARG A 303 16.17 -6.00 0.97
C ARG A 303 16.53 -7.18 0.07
N TYR A 304 16.54 -6.94 -1.24
CA TYR A 304 16.70 -7.95 -2.26
C TYR A 304 18.07 -7.85 -2.94
N PRO A 305 18.60 -8.97 -3.45
CA PRO A 305 19.86 -8.96 -4.19
C PRO A 305 19.86 -8.00 -5.39
N GLU A 306 18.80 -8.06 -6.23
CA GLU A 306 18.79 -7.36 -7.50
C GLU A 306 18.30 -5.90 -7.42
N VAL A 307 17.69 -5.49 -6.31
CA VAL A 307 16.97 -4.20 -6.22
C VAL A 307 17.44 -3.38 -5.04
N ALA A 308 17.73 -2.11 -5.29
CA ALA A 308 17.89 -1.12 -4.23
C ALA A 308 17.06 0.13 -4.51
N ILE A 309 16.64 0.81 -3.43
CA ILE A 309 16.01 2.12 -3.47
C ILE A 309 17.09 3.17 -3.24
N LEU A 310 17.16 4.16 -4.12
CA LEU A 310 17.97 5.37 -3.94
C LEU A 310 17.06 6.51 -3.43
N ILE A 311 17.37 7.03 -2.25
CA ILE A 311 16.66 8.13 -1.59
C ILE A 311 17.48 9.40 -1.70
N PRO A 312 17.07 10.38 -2.53
CA PRO A 312 17.84 11.62 -2.71
C PRO A 312 17.78 12.53 -1.46
N ASP A 313 18.92 13.16 -1.10
CA ASP A 313 18.96 14.26 -0.13
C ASP A 313 18.67 15.61 -0.83
N THR A 314 17.54 15.71 -1.43
CA THR A 314 17.04 16.86 -2.19
C THR A 314 15.56 17.05 -1.88
N MET A 315 14.87 17.93 -2.58
CA MET A 315 13.41 18.01 -2.48
C MET A 315 12.70 16.69 -2.80
N GLY A 316 13.36 15.74 -3.48
CA GLY A 316 12.86 14.39 -3.68
C GLY A 316 12.69 13.56 -2.40
N ARG A 317 13.25 14.01 -1.27
CA ARG A 317 12.97 13.44 0.06
C ARG A 317 11.66 13.95 0.66
N ALA A 318 11.11 15.04 0.14
CA ALA A 318 9.78 15.53 0.50
C ALA A 318 8.70 14.85 -0.34
N CYS A 319 7.46 14.86 0.18
CA CYS A 319 6.28 14.44 -0.56
C CYS A 319 5.44 15.65 -0.96
N GLY A 320 4.63 15.52 -2.00
CA GLY A 320 3.63 16.52 -2.38
C GLY A 320 2.41 16.56 -1.45
N GLY A 321 2.30 15.62 -0.53
CA GLY A 321 1.24 15.50 0.48
C GLY A 321 1.48 14.35 1.43
N LEU A 322 0.91 14.41 2.64
CA LEU A 322 1.00 13.34 3.62
C LEU A 322 -0.13 12.33 3.43
N CYS A 323 0.26 11.07 3.36
CA CYS A 323 -0.67 9.95 3.34
C CYS A 323 -0.95 9.48 4.77
N ALA A 324 -2.20 9.44 5.21
CA ALA A 324 -2.56 8.93 6.54
C ALA A 324 -2.17 7.46 6.77
N SER A 325 -1.97 6.69 5.69
CA SER A 325 -1.47 5.31 5.70
C SER A 325 0.02 5.19 5.37
N CYS A 326 0.81 6.26 5.55
CA CYS A 326 2.23 6.28 5.17
C CYS A 326 3.01 5.22 5.94
N GLN A 327 3.68 4.32 5.23
CA GLN A 327 4.55 3.31 5.86
C GLN A 327 5.83 3.90 6.45
N ARG A 328 6.16 5.15 6.06
CA ARG A 328 7.29 5.93 6.57
C ARG A 328 6.87 6.98 7.59
N MET A 329 5.78 6.75 8.34
CA MET A 329 5.35 7.69 9.38
C MET A 329 6.44 7.86 10.46
N TYR A 330 7.23 6.82 10.73
CA TYR A 330 8.41 6.90 11.57
C TYR A 330 9.44 7.94 11.07
N ASP A 331 9.64 8.03 9.76
CA ASP A 331 10.58 9.01 9.19
C ASP A 331 10.08 10.46 9.36
N PHE A 332 8.77 10.68 9.32
CA PHE A 332 8.20 11.99 9.69
C PHE A 332 8.37 12.28 11.18
N GLN A 333 8.09 11.32 12.04
CA GLN A 333 8.28 11.44 13.49
C GLN A 333 9.74 11.72 13.86
N SER A 334 10.69 11.06 13.21
CA SER A 334 12.14 11.24 13.41
C SER A 334 12.74 12.43 12.63
N LYS A 335 11.90 13.23 11.95
CA LYS A 335 12.28 14.38 11.12
C LYS A 335 13.20 14.05 9.94
N ARG A 336 13.27 12.79 9.52
CA ARG A 336 13.99 12.38 8.30
C ARG A 336 13.21 12.76 7.03
N LEU A 337 11.88 12.78 7.12
CA LEU A 337 10.97 13.34 6.12
C LEU A 337 10.23 14.53 6.73
N ASN A 338 10.07 15.59 5.99
CA ASN A 338 9.28 16.76 6.40
C ASN A 338 8.68 17.47 5.19
N PHE A 339 7.90 18.53 5.43
CA PHE A 339 7.36 19.43 4.41
C PHE A 339 7.98 20.84 4.47
N GLU A 340 9.00 21.03 5.30
CA GLU A 340 9.77 22.26 5.38
C GLU A 340 10.94 22.14 4.42
N PHE A 341 10.72 22.48 3.17
CA PHE A 341 11.69 22.29 2.08
C PHE A 341 13.01 23.04 2.29
N GLU A 342 13.00 24.08 3.11
CA GLU A 342 14.20 24.86 3.46
C GLU A 342 15.08 24.18 4.51
N GLU A 343 14.52 23.26 5.32
CA GLU A 343 15.24 22.54 6.37
C GLU A 343 15.92 21.25 5.88
N LEU A 344 15.67 20.85 4.64
CA LEU A 344 16.26 19.63 4.04
C LEU A 344 17.70 19.86 3.55
N HIS A 345 18.51 20.64 4.28
CA HIS A 345 19.91 20.85 3.93
C HIS A 345 20.79 19.69 4.42
N PRO A 346 21.40 18.94 3.50
CA PRO A 346 22.32 17.86 3.90
C PRO A 346 23.59 18.46 4.51
N LYS A 347 24.16 17.78 5.51
CA LYS A 347 25.46 18.13 6.11
C LYS A 347 26.63 18.01 5.13
N GLU A 348 26.46 17.22 4.09
CA GLU A 348 27.41 16.97 3.01
C GLU A 348 26.82 17.43 1.68
N SER A 349 27.65 17.94 0.77
CA SER A 349 27.21 18.27 -0.60
C SER A 349 26.57 17.05 -1.27
N TRP A 350 25.36 17.26 -1.84
CA TRP A 350 24.64 16.19 -2.53
C TRP A 350 25.45 15.57 -3.66
N ASP A 351 26.18 16.36 -4.42
CA ASP A 351 27.00 15.86 -5.54
C ASP A 351 28.15 14.94 -5.06
N LYS A 352 28.75 15.24 -3.90
CA LYS A 352 29.77 14.37 -3.29
C LYS A 352 29.14 13.07 -2.80
N LYS A 353 27.98 13.16 -2.11
CA LYS A 353 27.23 12.01 -1.64
C LYS A 353 26.76 11.14 -2.80
N LEU A 354 26.19 11.74 -3.86
CA LEU A 354 25.73 11.03 -5.04
C LEU A 354 26.86 10.23 -5.72
N ARG A 355 28.07 10.78 -5.81
CA ARG A 355 29.22 10.03 -6.34
C ARG A 355 29.51 8.79 -5.51
N ARG A 356 29.54 8.89 -4.17
CA ARG A 356 29.77 7.76 -3.27
C ARG A 356 28.65 6.70 -3.42
N LEU A 357 27.41 7.13 -3.52
CA LEU A 357 26.29 6.21 -3.74
C LEU A 357 26.39 5.51 -5.10
N MET A 358 26.81 6.21 -6.15
CA MET A 358 27.03 5.60 -7.46
C MET A 358 28.20 4.61 -7.45
N THR A 359 29.28 4.87 -6.70
CA THR A 359 30.36 3.90 -6.50
C THR A 359 29.83 2.61 -5.86
N TYR A 360 28.96 2.71 -4.85
CA TYR A 360 28.30 1.53 -4.27
C TYR A 360 27.56 0.70 -5.33
N PHE A 361 26.75 1.33 -6.19
CA PHE A 361 26.06 0.62 -7.26
C PHE A 361 26.99 0.04 -8.32
N GLU A 362 28.08 0.72 -8.63
CA GLU A 362 29.09 0.30 -9.60
C GLU A 362 29.84 -0.95 -9.13
N GLU A 363 30.22 -1.00 -7.87
CA GLU A 363 30.98 -2.10 -7.27
C GLU A 363 30.10 -3.28 -6.82
N ASP A 364 28.79 -3.12 -6.71
CA ASP A 364 27.88 -4.20 -6.31
C ASP A 364 27.73 -5.24 -7.42
N THR A 365 27.84 -6.53 -7.05
CA THR A 365 27.84 -7.64 -7.99
C THR A 365 26.45 -8.07 -8.47
N GLN A 366 25.37 -7.60 -7.82
CA GLN A 366 24.03 -8.18 -7.97
C GLN A 366 22.98 -7.19 -8.44
N LEU A 367 23.15 -5.88 -8.20
CA LEU A 367 22.13 -4.87 -8.45
C LEU A 367 21.87 -4.65 -9.94
N ARG A 368 20.60 -4.78 -10.35
CA ARG A 368 20.09 -4.63 -11.72
C ARG A 368 18.95 -3.63 -11.83
N ASP A 369 18.37 -3.22 -10.71
CA ASP A 369 17.16 -2.40 -10.64
C ASP A 369 17.35 -1.32 -9.57
N ILE A 370 17.26 -0.07 -9.98
CA ILE A 370 17.31 1.07 -9.07
C ILE A 370 15.92 1.74 -9.08
N LEU A 371 15.31 1.84 -7.90
CA LEU A 371 14.13 2.65 -7.68
C LEU A 371 14.53 3.96 -6.99
N ILE A 372 14.38 5.07 -7.67
CA ILE A 372 14.58 6.40 -7.09
C ILE A 372 13.25 6.83 -6.48
N THR A 373 13.23 6.98 -5.15
CA THR A 373 12.06 7.42 -4.38
C THR A 373 12.51 7.80 -2.97
N GLY A 374 11.59 7.91 -2.02
CA GLY A 374 12.00 8.18 -0.64
C GLY A 374 11.01 9.06 0.09
N GLY A 375 10.79 10.31 -0.36
CA GLY A 375 9.54 11.02 -0.36
C GLY A 375 8.87 10.76 -1.71
N ASP A 376 9.16 11.60 -2.67
CA ASP A 376 8.64 11.51 -4.04
C ASP A 376 9.73 11.95 -5.03
N ALA A 377 10.09 11.08 -5.97
CA ALA A 377 11.18 11.37 -6.90
C ALA A 377 10.94 12.62 -7.74
N LEU A 378 9.68 12.86 -8.16
CA LEU A 378 9.32 14.00 -9.00
C LEU A 378 9.18 15.32 -8.22
N MET A 379 9.27 15.30 -6.89
CA MET A 379 9.44 16.53 -6.09
C MET A 379 10.82 17.17 -6.30
N SER A 380 11.82 16.41 -6.73
CA SER A 380 13.11 16.97 -7.13
C SER A 380 12.94 18.00 -8.24
N GLN A 381 13.72 19.09 -8.18
CA GLN A 381 13.79 20.06 -9.28
C GLN A 381 14.29 19.35 -10.56
N ASN A 382 13.88 19.83 -11.72
CA ASN A 382 14.27 19.26 -13.01
C ASN A 382 15.81 19.13 -13.15
N LYS A 383 16.56 20.18 -12.80
CA LYS A 383 18.03 20.16 -12.80
C LYS A 383 18.60 19.06 -11.90
N THR A 384 18.04 18.90 -10.70
CA THR A 384 18.50 17.89 -9.73
C THR A 384 18.19 16.47 -10.23
N LEU A 385 16.96 16.27 -10.77
CA LEU A 385 16.59 14.97 -11.33
C LEU A 385 17.48 14.61 -12.52
N ARG A 386 17.77 15.56 -13.42
CA ARG A 386 18.73 15.38 -14.53
C ARG A 386 20.10 14.94 -14.00
N ASN A 387 20.63 15.60 -12.97
CA ASN A 387 21.92 15.26 -12.37
C ASN A 387 21.95 13.83 -11.78
N ILE A 388 20.86 13.41 -11.12
CA ILE A 388 20.73 12.05 -10.58
C ILE A 388 20.72 11.03 -11.72
N LEU A 389 19.88 11.24 -12.73
CA LEU A 389 19.77 10.34 -13.89
C LEU A 389 21.10 10.26 -14.66
N ASP A 390 21.79 11.41 -14.84
CA ASP A 390 23.13 11.44 -15.48
C ASP A 390 24.18 10.70 -14.66
N ALA A 391 24.10 10.77 -13.33
CA ALA A 391 25.01 10.01 -12.47
C ALA A 391 24.77 8.49 -12.59
N VAL A 392 23.50 8.07 -12.65
CA VAL A 392 23.11 6.66 -12.89
C VAL A 392 23.60 6.19 -14.26
N TYR A 393 23.41 7.00 -15.31
CA TYR A 393 23.94 6.69 -16.65
C TYR A 393 25.46 6.50 -16.64
N ARG A 394 26.21 7.46 -16.09
CA ARG A 394 27.69 7.37 -16.01
C ARG A 394 28.14 6.15 -15.20
N MET A 395 27.45 5.79 -14.12
CA MET A 395 27.71 4.59 -13.36
C MET A 395 27.52 3.33 -14.21
N ALA A 396 26.40 3.24 -14.95
CA ALA A 396 26.11 2.10 -15.81
C ALA A 396 27.15 1.94 -16.94
N VAL A 397 27.61 3.06 -17.54
CA VAL A 397 28.70 3.06 -18.52
C VAL A 397 29.99 2.48 -17.93
N ARG A 398 30.44 2.98 -16.77
CA ARG A 398 31.66 2.50 -16.11
C ARG A 398 31.58 1.02 -15.72
N LYS A 399 30.43 0.60 -15.14
CA LYS A 399 30.22 -0.79 -14.75
C LYS A 399 30.29 -1.74 -15.95
N ARG A 400 29.64 -1.36 -17.06
CA ARG A 400 29.67 -2.13 -18.31
C ARG A 400 31.09 -2.20 -18.90
N LYS A 401 31.82 -1.08 -18.92
CA LYS A 401 33.23 -1.05 -19.38
C LYS A 401 34.09 -1.98 -18.53
N ALA A 402 33.98 -1.90 -17.21
CA ALA A 402 34.74 -2.78 -16.32
C ALA A 402 34.40 -4.27 -16.52
N ASN A 403 33.15 -4.58 -16.85
CA ASN A 403 32.75 -5.95 -17.16
C ASN A 403 33.36 -6.49 -18.46
N GLN A 404 33.73 -5.65 -19.42
CA GLN A 404 34.42 -6.10 -20.64
C GLN A 404 35.80 -6.68 -20.32
N GLU A 405 36.43 -6.18 -19.26
CA GLU A 405 37.78 -6.59 -18.80
C GLU A 405 37.71 -7.78 -17.82
N ARG A 406 36.55 -8.08 -17.23
CA ARG A 406 36.38 -9.19 -16.28
C ARG A 406 36.24 -10.52 -16.99
N PRO A 407 36.86 -11.61 -16.46
CA PRO A 407 36.62 -12.96 -16.96
C PRO A 407 35.13 -13.34 -16.94
N GLU A 408 34.74 -14.24 -17.82
CA GLU A 408 33.40 -14.84 -17.76
C GLU A 408 33.21 -15.55 -16.41
N GLY A 409 32.07 -15.36 -15.76
CA GLY A 409 31.82 -15.85 -14.40
C GLY A 409 32.26 -14.92 -13.27
N GLU A 410 33.03 -13.86 -13.56
CA GLU A 410 33.41 -12.80 -12.61
C GLU A 410 32.72 -11.45 -12.91
N LYS A 411 31.97 -11.38 -13.98
CA LYS A 411 31.21 -10.19 -14.37
C LYS A 411 30.17 -9.83 -13.31
N TYR A 412 29.97 -8.54 -13.13
CA TYR A 412 28.93 -8.02 -12.23
C TYR A 412 27.62 -7.85 -12.98
N ALA A 413 26.49 -7.98 -12.28
CA ALA A 413 25.18 -7.68 -12.84
C ALA A 413 25.12 -6.22 -13.31
N GLU A 414 24.68 -6.00 -14.55
CA GLU A 414 24.53 -4.67 -15.13
C GLU A 414 23.12 -4.13 -14.86
N LEU A 415 22.98 -2.81 -14.83
CA LEU A 415 21.70 -2.16 -14.63
C LEU A 415 20.79 -2.41 -15.82
N GLN A 416 19.61 -2.97 -15.55
CA GLN A 416 18.59 -3.33 -16.54
C GLN A 416 17.33 -2.46 -16.44
N ARG A 417 17.04 -1.96 -15.23
CA ARG A 417 15.83 -1.23 -14.92
C ARG A 417 16.13 0.00 -14.07
N ILE A 418 15.48 1.09 -14.44
CA ILE A 418 15.38 2.30 -13.64
C ILE A 418 13.90 2.62 -13.38
N ARG A 419 13.57 2.98 -12.13
CA ARG A 419 12.22 3.34 -11.73
C ARG A 419 12.23 4.67 -10.97
N LEU A 420 11.21 5.48 -11.22
CA LEU A 420 10.93 6.68 -10.43
C LEU A 420 9.61 6.47 -9.69
N GLY A 421 9.66 6.50 -8.36
CA GLY A 421 8.47 6.40 -7.52
C GLY A 421 7.87 7.78 -7.26
N SER A 422 6.63 8.00 -7.69
CA SER A 422 5.96 9.29 -7.53
C SER A 422 4.45 9.15 -7.41
N ARG A 423 3.87 9.90 -6.48
CA ARG A 423 2.44 10.09 -6.36
C ARG A 423 1.94 11.37 -7.06
N LEU A 424 2.84 12.22 -7.55
CA LEU A 424 2.46 13.49 -8.16
C LEU A 424 1.52 13.38 -9.36
N PRO A 425 1.56 12.30 -10.19
CA PRO A 425 0.54 12.12 -11.23
C PRO A 425 -0.90 12.14 -10.71
N ALA A 426 -1.14 11.65 -9.50
CA ALA A 426 -2.45 11.70 -8.82
C ALA A 426 -2.62 12.94 -7.95
N TYR A 427 -1.55 13.36 -7.28
CA TYR A 427 -1.62 14.36 -6.20
C TYR A 427 -1.41 15.80 -6.67
N LEU A 428 -0.58 15.99 -7.71
CA LEU A 428 -0.22 17.30 -8.28
C LEU A 428 0.23 17.14 -9.73
N PRO A 429 -0.67 16.77 -10.65
CA PRO A 429 -0.31 16.43 -12.05
C PRO A 429 0.35 17.57 -12.82
N MET A 430 0.13 18.84 -12.44
CA MET A 430 0.77 20.02 -13.05
C MET A 430 2.30 20.01 -12.89
N ARG A 431 2.85 19.17 -12.01
CA ARG A 431 4.32 18.95 -11.92
C ARG A 431 4.89 18.33 -13.19
N ILE A 432 4.07 17.62 -13.96
CA ILE A 432 4.49 16.93 -15.18
C ILE A 432 4.45 17.94 -16.33
N ASN A 433 5.53 18.70 -16.44
CA ASN A 433 5.74 19.70 -17.48
C ASN A 433 6.62 19.15 -18.62
N ASP A 434 6.68 19.88 -19.72
CA ASP A 434 7.40 19.44 -20.93
C ASP A 434 8.90 19.31 -20.70
N GLU A 435 9.53 20.20 -19.89
CA GLU A 435 10.94 20.08 -19.50
C GLU A 435 11.24 18.75 -18.79
N LEU A 436 10.34 18.31 -17.87
CA LEU A 436 10.47 17.00 -17.23
C LEU A 436 10.40 15.87 -18.25
N VAL A 437 9.44 15.95 -19.19
CA VAL A 437 9.25 14.94 -20.24
C VAL A 437 10.50 14.84 -21.13
N ASP A 438 11.11 15.96 -21.48
CA ASP A 438 12.34 16.01 -22.27
C ASP A 438 13.52 15.37 -21.51
N ILE A 439 13.67 15.66 -20.23
CA ILE A 439 14.68 15.00 -19.37
C ILE A 439 14.52 13.49 -19.36
N LEU A 440 13.30 13.02 -19.22
CA LEU A 440 13.00 11.57 -19.18
C LEU A 440 13.27 10.91 -20.54
N ARG A 441 12.89 11.57 -21.63
CA ARG A 441 13.14 11.10 -23.01
C ARG A 441 14.64 11.01 -23.30
N GLU A 442 15.38 12.09 -23.10
CA GLU A 442 16.83 12.15 -23.31
C GLU A 442 17.57 11.10 -22.48
N PHE A 443 17.15 10.92 -21.22
CA PHE A 443 17.74 9.89 -20.37
C PHE A 443 17.48 8.49 -20.92
N LYS A 444 16.25 8.18 -21.35
CA LYS A 444 15.91 6.88 -21.91
C LYS A 444 16.73 6.60 -23.16
N GLU A 445 16.83 7.56 -24.07
CA GLU A 445 17.57 7.42 -25.33
C GLU A 445 19.03 7.03 -25.08
N LYS A 446 19.74 7.80 -24.22
CA LYS A 446 21.14 7.52 -23.91
C LYS A 446 21.34 6.26 -23.05
N ALA A 447 20.47 6.02 -22.07
CA ALA A 447 20.59 4.88 -21.16
C ALA A 447 20.29 3.53 -21.85
N SER A 448 19.44 3.52 -22.87
CA SER A 448 19.18 2.34 -23.68
C SER A 448 20.44 1.84 -24.42
N THR A 449 21.36 2.73 -24.78
CA THR A 449 22.62 2.37 -25.47
C THR A 449 23.57 1.56 -24.59
N VAL A 450 23.42 1.65 -23.26
CA VAL A 450 24.25 0.95 -22.28
C VAL A 450 23.54 -0.25 -21.63
N GLY A 451 22.47 -0.73 -22.25
CA GLY A 451 21.81 -1.97 -21.85
C GLY A 451 20.68 -1.83 -20.85
N ILE A 452 20.31 -0.60 -20.44
CA ILE A 452 19.10 -0.40 -19.63
C ILE A 452 17.90 -0.56 -20.55
N ARG A 453 17.00 -1.48 -20.19
CA ARG A 453 15.86 -1.86 -21.04
C ARG A 453 14.53 -1.33 -20.52
N GLN A 454 14.39 -1.12 -19.21
CA GLN A 454 13.13 -0.71 -18.61
C GLN A 454 13.22 0.60 -17.87
N PHE A 455 12.31 1.49 -18.24
CA PHE A 455 12.14 2.84 -17.71
C PHE A 455 10.70 2.95 -17.19
N ILE A 456 10.52 3.03 -15.87
CA ILE A 456 9.21 2.90 -15.24
C ILE A 456 8.94 4.08 -14.31
N ILE A 457 7.79 4.73 -14.50
CA ILE A 457 7.20 5.60 -13.49
C ILE A 457 6.27 4.74 -12.63
N GLN A 458 6.59 4.63 -11.35
CA GLN A 458 5.81 3.86 -10.39
C GLN A 458 4.88 4.80 -9.64
N THR A 459 3.62 4.88 -10.07
CA THR A 459 2.62 5.79 -9.52
C THR A 459 1.85 5.18 -8.36
N HIS A 460 1.03 6.01 -7.73
CA HIS A 460 0.17 5.61 -6.63
C HIS A 460 -1.19 6.31 -6.73
N PHE A 461 -2.07 5.79 -7.58
CA PHE A 461 -3.49 6.12 -7.59
C PHE A 461 -4.23 5.23 -6.60
N GLN A 462 -4.98 5.83 -5.71
CA GLN A 462 -5.72 5.15 -4.64
C GLN A 462 -7.19 4.92 -5.00
N THR A 463 -7.74 5.76 -5.87
CA THR A 463 -9.15 5.75 -6.22
C THR A 463 -9.35 6.22 -7.68
N PRO A 464 -10.39 5.75 -8.38
CA PRO A 464 -10.73 6.28 -9.69
C PRO A 464 -10.98 7.80 -9.71
N LEU A 465 -11.39 8.39 -8.57
CA LEU A 465 -11.61 9.83 -8.45
C LEU A 465 -10.35 10.69 -8.64
N GLU A 466 -9.16 10.12 -8.39
CA GLU A 466 -7.88 10.80 -8.62
C GLU A 466 -7.51 10.88 -10.11
N VAL A 467 -8.18 10.12 -10.96
CA VAL A 467 -7.96 10.15 -12.42
C VAL A 467 -8.77 11.29 -13.00
N THR A 468 -8.20 12.47 -12.96
CA THR A 468 -8.79 13.73 -13.43
C THR A 468 -8.30 14.03 -14.85
N PRO A 469 -8.89 15.01 -15.58
CA PRO A 469 -8.36 15.45 -16.88
C PRO A 469 -6.89 15.88 -16.79
N GLU A 470 -6.51 16.57 -15.71
CA GLU A 470 -5.12 17.00 -15.51
C GLU A 470 -4.19 15.81 -15.24
N ALA A 471 -4.66 14.79 -14.52
CA ALA A 471 -3.92 13.54 -14.31
C ALA A 471 -3.78 12.75 -15.61
N GLU A 472 -4.84 12.64 -16.40
CA GLU A 472 -4.81 12.01 -17.73
C GLU A 472 -3.78 12.67 -18.64
N GLU A 473 -3.77 14.01 -18.71
CA GLU A 473 -2.80 14.77 -19.51
C GLU A 473 -1.36 14.51 -19.01
N GLY A 474 -1.13 14.53 -17.70
CA GLY A 474 0.17 14.20 -17.10
C GLY A 474 0.64 12.79 -17.45
N ILE A 475 -0.27 11.81 -17.40
CA ILE A 475 0.01 10.42 -17.79
C ILE A 475 0.36 10.34 -19.28
N ARG A 476 -0.40 10.98 -20.15
CA ARG A 476 -0.14 11.02 -21.59
C ARG A 476 1.25 11.61 -21.88
N LYS A 477 1.63 12.68 -21.20
CA LYS A 477 2.96 13.28 -21.30
C LYS A 477 4.07 12.31 -20.86
N LEU A 478 3.93 11.64 -19.72
CA LEU A 478 4.92 10.66 -19.25
C LEU A 478 5.07 9.49 -20.24
N LEU A 479 3.96 8.98 -20.77
CA LEU A 479 4.00 7.92 -21.79
C LEU A 479 4.69 8.39 -23.08
N SER A 480 4.55 9.67 -23.49
CA SER A 480 5.21 10.22 -24.67
C SER A 480 6.74 10.30 -24.52
N ALA A 481 7.26 10.28 -23.30
CA ALA A 481 8.70 10.12 -23.05
C ALA A 481 9.18 8.67 -23.26
N GLY A 482 8.27 7.75 -23.56
CA GLY A 482 8.55 6.32 -23.78
C GLY A 482 8.76 5.54 -22.50
N TRP A 483 8.38 6.07 -21.33
CA TRP A 483 8.40 5.36 -20.06
C TRP A 483 7.10 4.58 -19.85
N LEU A 484 7.20 3.39 -19.29
CA LEU A 484 6.02 2.65 -18.82
C LEU A 484 5.56 3.20 -17.47
N ILE A 485 4.26 3.08 -17.22
CA ILE A 485 3.67 3.54 -15.95
C ILE A 485 3.04 2.36 -15.23
N THR A 486 3.43 2.17 -13.98
CA THR A 486 2.85 1.14 -13.11
C THR A 486 2.17 1.80 -11.91
N ASN A 487 1.12 1.19 -11.39
CA ASN A 487 0.42 1.67 -10.20
C ASN A 487 0.61 0.74 -9.01
N GLN A 488 0.78 1.33 -7.85
CA GLN A 488 0.70 0.66 -6.55
C GLN A 488 -0.52 1.18 -5.79
N LEU A 489 -1.25 0.29 -5.15
CA LEU A 489 -2.42 0.62 -4.33
C LEU A 489 -2.18 0.19 -2.89
N VAL A 490 -2.54 1.02 -1.92
CA VAL A 490 -2.68 0.63 -0.52
C VAL A 490 -4.12 0.20 -0.28
N TYR A 491 -4.32 -1.06 0.08
CA TYR A 491 -5.63 -1.67 0.25
C TYR A 491 -6.18 -1.38 1.65
N ASN A 492 -6.57 -0.13 1.86
CA ASN A 492 -7.22 0.32 3.07
C ASN A 492 -8.74 0.01 3.05
N VAL A 493 -9.44 0.27 4.16
CA VAL A 493 -10.88 -0.01 4.27
C VAL A 493 -11.69 0.67 3.16
N ALA A 494 -11.40 1.95 2.85
CA ALA A 494 -12.12 2.68 1.81
C ALA A 494 -11.89 2.09 0.41
N ALA A 495 -10.65 1.70 0.08
CA ALA A 495 -10.32 1.06 -1.20
C ALA A 495 -10.79 -0.39 -1.28
N SER A 496 -11.05 -1.04 -0.15
CA SER A 496 -11.47 -2.45 -0.09
C SER A 496 -12.95 -2.67 -0.35
N ARG A 497 -13.74 -1.63 -0.54
CA ARG A 497 -15.17 -1.75 -0.83
C ARG A 497 -15.39 -2.46 -2.16
N ARG A 498 -16.49 -3.23 -2.26
CA ARG A 498 -16.81 -4.07 -3.43
C ARG A 498 -16.72 -3.28 -4.74
N GLY A 499 -15.99 -3.83 -5.68
CA GLY A 499 -15.84 -3.28 -7.04
C GLY A 499 -14.90 -2.08 -7.17
N HIS A 500 -14.45 -1.46 -6.07
CA HIS A 500 -13.62 -0.25 -6.12
C HIS A 500 -12.27 -0.48 -6.82
N THR A 501 -11.56 -1.55 -6.48
CA THR A 501 -10.28 -1.90 -7.13
C THR A 501 -10.46 -2.36 -8.56
N ALA A 502 -11.55 -3.08 -8.86
CA ALA A 502 -11.89 -3.46 -10.24
C ALA A 502 -12.10 -2.20 -11.11
N ARG A 503 -12.85 -1.20 -10.60
CA ARG A 503 -13.04 0.08 -11.29
C ARG A 503 -11.72 0.83 -11.48
N LEU A 504 -10.89 0.88 -10.45
CA LEU A 504 -9.57 1.53 -10.55
C LEU A 504 -8.71 0.88 -11.63
N ARG A 505 -8.62 -0.47 -11.69
CA ARG A 505 -7.91 -1.19 -12.76
C ARG A 505 -8.44 -0.83 -14.13
N GLN A 506 -9.77 -0.80 -14.32
CA GLN A 506 -10.39 -0.41 -15.58
C GLN A 506 -9.98 0.99 -16.05
N VAL A 507 -10.06 1.97 -15.15
CA VAL A 507 -9.75 3.37 -15.47
C VAL A 507 -8.26 3.53 -15.78
N LEU A 508 -7.39 2.94 -14.97
CA LEU A 508 -5.94 3.01 -15.18
C LEU A 508 -5.49 2.31 -16.45
N ASN A 509 -6.06 1.14 -16.76
CA ASN A 509 -5.74 0.42 -18.00
C ASN A 509 -6.12 1.22 -19.25
N LYS A 510 -7.22 1.98 -19.23
CA LYS A 510 -7.61 2.87 -20.34
C LYS A 510 -6.54 3.93 -20.63
N LEU A 511 -5.82 4.37 -19.61
CA LEU A 511 -4.73 5.35 -19.72
C LEU A 511 -3.38 4.72 -20.06
N GLY A 512 -3.27 3.40 -20.14
CA GLY A 512 -1.99 2.73 -20.41
C GLY A 512 -1.17 2.40 -19.15
N ILE A 513 -1.78 2.48 -17.98
CA ILE A 513 -1.15 2.17 -16.69
C ILE A 513 -1.38 0.71 -16.35
N ILE A 514 -0.30 0.03 -15.96
CA ILE A 514 -0.30 -1.36 -15.47
C ILE A 514 -0.38 -1.37 -13.95
N CYS A 515 -1.36 -2.07 -13.38
CA CYS A 515 -1.41 -2.31 -11.95
C CYS A 515 -0.31 -3.29 -11.56
N TYR A 516 0.47 -3.00 -10.51
CA TYR A 516 1.68 -3.76 -10.17
C TYR A 516 1.67 -4.37 -8.77
N TYR A 517 1.22 -3.61 -7.76
CA TYR A 517 1.01 -4.10 -6.40
C TYR A 517 -0.30 -3.58 -5.83
N THR A 518 -0.97 -4.45 -5.09
CA THR A 518 -2.01 -4.10 -4.12
C THR A 518 -1.49 -4.47 -2.75
N PHE A 519 -1.06 -3.46 -1.99
CA PHE A 519 -0.52 -3.67 -0.64
C PHE A 519 -1.65 -3.87 0.34
N SER A 520 -1.83 -5.08 0.81
CA SER A 520 -2.56 -5.36 2.04
C SER A 520 -1.86 -4.71 3.20
N VAL A 521 -2.62 -4.16 4.12
CA VAL A 521 -2.09 -3.26 5.11
C VAL A 521 -1.70 -4.03 6.36
N LYS A 522 -0.70 -3.53 7.07
CA LYS A 522 -0.02 -4.18 8.19
C LYS A 522 -0.80 -4.04 9.50
N GLY A 523 -0.52 -4.93 10.45
CA GLY A 523 -1.09 -4.92 11.78
C GLY A 523 -0.39 -3.97 12.77
N PHE A 524 -0.15 -2.69 12.39
CA PHE A 524 0.38 -1.71 13.36
C PHE A 524 -0.70 -0.96 14.08
N GLU A 525 -0.45 -0.64 15.32
CA GLU A 525 -1.37 0.08 16.17
C GLU A 525 -1.75 1.44 15.59
N GLU A 526 -0.78 2.20 15.08
CA GLU A 526 -1.01 3.53 14.49
C GLU A 526 -1.94 3.53 13.27
N ASN A 527 -2.07 2.39 12.61
CA ASN A 527 -2.84 2.26 11.37
C ASN A 527 -4.05 1.32 11.49
N ASN A 528 -4.38 0.84 12.69
CA ASN A 528 -5.47 -0.12 12.89
C ASN A 528 -6.81 0.32 12.30
N ALA A 529 -7.11 1.64 12.32
CA ALA A 529 -8.36 2.16 11.78
C ALA A 529 -8.44 2.02 10.25
N VAL A 530 -7.31 2.14 9.53
CA VAL A 530 -7.30 2.12 8.06
C VAL A 530 -7.02 0.74 7.47
N PHE A 531 -6.58 -0.22 8.28
CA PHE A 531 -6.25 -1.57 7.81
C PHE A 531 -7.47 -2.45 7.58
N THR A 532 -7.39 -3.32 6.58
CA THR A 532 -8.36 -4.38 6.34
C THR A 532 -7.83 -5.72 6.86
N PRO A 533 -8.70 -6.67 7.24
CA PRO A 533 -8.29 -8.05 7.42
C PRO A 533 -7.70 -8.63 6.12
N ASN A 534 -6.68 -9.48 6.23
CA ASN A 534 -6.07 -10.13 5.04
C ASN A 534 -7.08 -11.03 4.31
N SER A 535 -8.04 -11.60 5.03
CA SER A 535 -9.17 -12.32 4.42
C SER A 535 -9.94 -11.49 3.39
N ARG A 536 -10.07 -10.16 3.57
CA ARG A 536 -10.70 -9.30 2.55
C ARG A 536 -9.83 -9.17 1.29
N SER A 537 -8.51 -9.16 1.41
CA SER A 537 -7.62 -9.17 0.25
C SER A 537 -7.76 -10.47 -0.56
N ILE A 538 -7.85 -11.62 0.12
CA ILE A 538 -8.06 -12.90 -0.57
C ILE A 538 -9.46 -12.97 -1.16
N GLN A 539 -10.48 -12.48 -0.45
CA GLN A 539 -11.83 -12.37 -1.00
C GLN A 539 -11.86 -11.53 -2.29
N GLU A 540 -11.21 -10.37 -2.31
CA GLU A 540 -11.10 -9.54 -3.52
C GLU A 540 -10.38 -10.28 -4.64
N GLU A 541 -9.29 -10.97 -4.32
CA GLU A 541 -8.51 -11.75 -5.28
C GLU A 541 -9.34 -12.84 -5.93
N GLN A 542 -10.10 -13.62 -5.15
CA GLN A 542 -10.84 -14.77 -5.65
C GLN A 542 -12.18 -14.38 -6.29
N GLU A 543 -12.82 -13.33 -5.82
CA GLU A 543 -14.17 -12.99 -6.21
C GLU A 543 -14.28 -11.82 -7.19
N GLU A 544 -13.32 -10.91 -7.20
CA GLU A 544 -13.37 -9.68 -8.01
C GLU A 544 -12.22 -9.62 -9.01
N LYS A 545 -11.00 -9.77 -8.54
CA LYS A 545 -9.78 -9.71 -9.35
C LYS A 545 -9.68 -10.89 -10.32
N ALA A 546 -10.25 -12.04 -9.97
CA ALA A 546 -10.23 -13.25 -10.80
C ALA A 546 -10.70 -13.02 -12.24
N PHE A 547 -11.65 -12.08 -12.45
CA PHE A 547 -12.19 -11.75 -13.78
C PHE A 547 -11.21 -11.00 -14.70
N GLY A 548 -10.08 -10.56 -14.18
CA GLY A 548 -9.03 -9.90 -14.97
C GLY A 548 -7.67 -10.61 -14.90
N LYS A 549 -7.59 -11.77 -14.25
CA LYS A 549 -6.34 -12.53 -14.11
C LYS A 549 -5.84 -13.06 -15.45
N LEU A 550 -4.53 -12.97 -15.64
CA LEU A 550 -3.82 -13.46 -16.81
C LEU A 550 -3.26 -14.86 -16.53
N THR A 551 -3.25 -15.71 -17.57
CA THR A 551 -2.43 -16.91 -17.56
C THR A 551 -0.93 -16.53 -17.59
N LYS A 552 -0.03 -17.47 -17.31
CA LYS A 552 1.42 -17.21 -17.43
C LYS A 552 1.81 -16.83 -18.85
N GLU A 553 1.23 -17.48 -19.85
CA GLU A 553 1.46 -17.22 -21.26
C GLU A 553 0.96 -15.83 -21.65
N ASP A 554 -0.27 -15.48 -21.27
CA ASP A 554 -0.83 -14.16 -21.50
C ASP A 554 -0.01 -13.04 -20.85
N ALA A 555 0.47 -13.27 -19.63
CA ALA A 555 1.33 -12.33 -18.92
C ALA A 555 2.67 -12.12 -19.65
N HIS A 556 3.27 -13.19 -20.15
CA HIS A 556 4.49 -13.11 -20.97
C HIS A 556 4.24 -12.36 -22.27
N ASN A 557 3.19 -12.72 -23.02
CA ASN A 557 2.82 -12.09 -24.27
C ASN A 557 2.55 -10.58 -24.11
N LEU A 558 1.81 -10.22 -23.07
CA LEU A 558 1.56 -8.81 -22.73
C LEU A 558 2.86 -8.07 -22.40
N SER A 559 3.77 -8.68 -21.65
CA SER A 559 5.07 -8.09 -21.32
C SER A 559 5.88 -7.75 -22.58
N VAL A 560 5.96 -8.68 -23.52
CA VAL A 560 6.67 -8.50 -24.80
C VAL A 560 6.03 -7.39 -25.64
N LEU A 561 4.70 -7.33 -25.68
CA LEU A 561 3.97 -6.28 -26.40
C LEU A 561 4.21 -4.90 -25.77
N LEU A 562 4.22 -4.80 -24.43
CA LEU A 562 4.45 -3.54 -23.72
C LEU A 562 5.90 -3.04 -23.85
N GLU A 563 6.87 -3.93 -23.94
CA GLU A 563 8.29 -3.54 -24.16
C GLU A 563 8.50 -2.86 -25.52
N ARG A 564 7.71 -3.26 -26.53
CA ARG A 564 7.87 -2.82 -27.93
C ARG A 564 6.91 -1.73 -28.37
N THR A 565 5.90 -1.41 -27.57
CA THR A 565 4.87 -0.44 -27.97
C THR A 565 5.27 1.00 -27.68
N HIS A 566 4.83 1.92 -28.54
CA HIS A 566 4.85 3.36 -28.29
C HIS A 566 3.52 3.87 -27.70
N ASP A 567 2.47 3.05 -27.73
CA ASP A 567 1.14 3.36 -27.17
C ASP A 567 0.66 2.21 -26.27
N PRO A 568 1.06 2.21 -24.97
CA PRO A 568 0.62 1.21 -24.02
C PRO A 568 -0.90 1.15 -23.86
N ALA A 569 -1.60 2.29 -23.97
CA ALA A 569 -3.05 2.34 -23.83
C ALA A 569 -3.76 1.58 -24.95
N ALA A 570 -3.35 1.79 -26.20
CA ALA A 570 -3.88 1.04 -27.34
C ALA A 570 -3.50 -0.45 -27.28
N CYS A 571 -2.28 -0.76 -26.82
CA CYS A 571 -1.83 -2.13 -26.62
C CYS A 571 -2.73 -2.87 -25.62
N ILE A 572 -2.97 -2.28 -24.44
CA ILE A 572 -3.82 -2.85 -23.40
C ILE A 572 -5.25 -3.02 -23.89
N ARG A 573 -5.83 -2.01 -24.56
CA ARG A 573 -7.20 -2.10 -25.13
C ARG A 573 -7.35 -3.24 -26.12
N ARG A 574 -6.38 -3.42 -27.03
CA ARG A 574 -6.40 -4.54 -27.99
C ARG A 574 -6.29 -5.88 -27.28
N PHE A 575 -5.38 -5.97 -26.32
CA PHE A 575 -5.15 -7.20 -25.55
C PHE A 575 -6.39 -7.60 -24.75
N THR A 576 -6.98 -6.69 -23.97
CA THR A 576 -8.20 -6.96 -23.19
C THR A 576 -9.37 -7.38 -24.08
N LYS A 577 -9.53 -6.73 -25.25
CA LYS A 577 -10.56 -7.08 -26.21
C LYS A 577 -10.35 -8.49 -26.78
N ALA A 578 -9.13 -8.83 -27.18
CA ALA A 578 -8.79 -10.14 -27.75
C ALA A 578 -9.00 -11.30 -26.76
N HIS A 579 -8.74 -11.06 -25.49
CA HIS A 579 -8.87 -12.06 -24.42
C HIS A 579 -10.19 -11.96 -23.64
N HIS A 580 -11.14 -11.10 -24.08
CA HIS A 580 -12.44 -10.87 -23.42
C HIS A 580 -12.34 -10.53 -21.92
N LEU A 581 -11.29 -9.79 -21.53
CA LEU A 581 -11.06 -9.39 -20.15
C LEU A 581 -11.67 -8.02 -19.87
N PRO A 582 -12.39 -7.83 -18.73
CA PRO A 582 -12.97 -6.54 -18.36
C PRO A 582 -11.92 -5.52 -17.92
N PHE A 583 -10.77 -6.00 -17.44
CA PHE A 583 -9.57 -5.25 -17.03
C PHE A 583 -8.39 -6.21 -16.96
N LEU A 584 -7.17 -5.69 -16.78
CA LEU A 584 -5.99 -6.50 -16.52
C LEU A 584 -5.67 -6.50 -15.02
N ALA A 585 -5.72 -7.67 -14.41
CA ALA A 585 -5.27 -7.90 -13.04
C ALA A 585 -3.81 -8.38 -13.04
N THR A 586 -2.90 -7.46 -13.29
CA THR A 586 -1.45 -7.67 -13.35
C THR A 586 -0.75 -7.41 -12.00
N ASP A 587 -1.45 -6.76 -11.07
CA ASP A 587 -0.99 -6.54 -9.71
C ASP A 587 -1.07 -7.83 -8.91
N ARG A 588 -0.19 -7.97 -7.94
CA ARG A 588 -0.32 -9.00 -6.92
C ARG A 588 -0.63 -8.38 -5.55
N ASN A 589 -1.49 -9.07 -4.80
CA ASN A 589 -1.78 -8.73 -3.42
C ASN A 589 -0.59 -9.15 -2.56
N VAL A 590 -0.08 -8.23 -1.75
CA VAL A 590 1.08 -8.50 -0.89
C VAL A 590 0.96 -7.76 0.43
N LEU A 591 1.45 -8.38 1.49
CA LEU A 591 1.77 -7.71 2.74
C LEU A 591 3.30 -7.53 2.78
N ASN A 592 3.76 -6.29 2.96
CA ASN A 592 5.18 -6.00 3.06
C ASN A 592 5.63 -6.23 4.52
N LEU A 593 6.40 -7.30 4.75
CA LEU A 593 6.82 -7.73 6.08
C LEU A 593 8.32 -7.47 6.27
N PRO A 594 8.75 -6.97 7.45
CA PRO A 594 10.16 -6.87 7.77
C PRO A 594 10.85 -8.22 7.63
N ALA A 595 12.04 -8.21 7.04
CA ALA A 595 12.92 -9.36 6.88
C ALA A 595 12.39 -10.55 6.07
N ILE A 596 11.10 -10.63 5.73
CA ILE A 596 10.57 -11.72 4.87
C ILE A 596 9.96 -11.25 3.56
N GLY A 597 9.93 -9.95 3.31
CA GLY A 597 9.57 -9.40 2.02
C GLY A 597 8.09 -9.21 1.79
N LYS A 598 7.68 -9.30 0.53
CA LYS A 598 6.30 -9.07 0.07
C LYS A 598 5.58 -10.40 -0.06
N SER A 599 5.02 -10.89 1.04
CA SER A 599 4.31 -12.16 1.10
C SER A 599 2.80 -11.99 1.26
N MET A 600 2.05 -12.93 0.75
CA MET A 600 0.64 -13.16 1.06
C MET A 600 0.39 -14.63 1.38
N THR A 601 1.46 -15.41 1.51
CA THR A 601 1.39 -16.81 1.92
C THR A 601 1.25 -16.87 3.42
N PHE A 602 0.03 -17.11 3.90
CA PHE A 602 -0.27 -17.18 5.33
C PHE A 602 -1.30 -18.26 5.66
N LYS A 603 -1.33 -18.66 6.93
CA LYS A 603 -2.39 -19.48 7.53
C LYS A 603 -2.86 -18.83 8.83
N THR A 604 -4.15 -18.93 9.11
CA THR A 604 -4.72 -18.55 10.40
C THR A 604 -4.41 -19.66 11.41
N VAL A 605 -3.72 -19.32 12.50
CA VAL A 605 -3.28 -20.27 13.53
C VAL A 605 -3.94 -20.01 14.89
N GLY A 606 -4.67 -18.92 15.02
CA GLY A 606 -5.39 -18.56 16.23
C GLY A 606 -6.25 -17.32 16.03
N ILE A 607 -7.04 -16.99 17.03
CA ILE A 607 -7.84 -15.79 17.12
C ILE A 607 -7.71 -15.25 18.55
N THR A 608 -7.43 -13.97 18.70
CA THR A 608 -7.27 -13.33 20.02
C THR A 608 -8.63 -13.16 20.73
N PRO A 609 -8.65 -12.85 22.04
CA PRO A 609 -9.88 -12.55 22.76
C PRO A 609 -10.74 -11.45 22.08
N GLU A 610 -10.09 -10.46 21.43
CA GLU A 610 -10.75 -9.37 20.70
C GLU A 610 -11.20 -9.78 19.28
N GLY A 611 -11.11 -11.05 18.93
CA GLY A 611 -11.52 -11.58 17.63
C GLY A 611 -10.56 -11.30 16.47
N LYS A 612 -9.35 -10.85 16.75
CA LYS A 612 -8.32 -10.62 15.72
C LYS A 612 -7.64 -11.93 15.36
N ARG A 613 -7.52 -12.24 14.09
CA ARG A 613 -6.83 -13.46 13.65
C ARG A 613 -5.32 -13.35 13.87
N ILE A 614 -4.71 -14.44 14.29
CA ILE A 614 -3.26 -14.62 14.39
C ILE A 614 -2.84 -15.36 13.12
N LEU A 615 -2.02 -14.70 12.32
CA LEU A 615 -1.59 -15.19 11.01
C LEU A 615 -0.11 -15.59 11.07
N ARG A 616 0.20 -16.80 10.60
CA ARG A 616 1.57 -17.29 10.37
C ARG A 616 1.91 -17.06 8.90
N PHE A 617 2.84 -16.16 8.63
CA PHE A 617 3.32 -15.83 7.28
C PHE A 617 4.62 -16.55 6.96
N GLU A 618 4.74 -17.00 5.72
CA GLU A 618 5.97 -17.49 5.12
C GLU A 618 6.58 -16.41 4.22
N HIS A 619 7.89 -16.45 3.97
CA HIS A 619 8.54 -15.50 3.09
C HIS A 619 8.04 -15.63 1.64
N ASP A 620 8.27 -14.59 0.82
CA ASP A 620 7.88 -14.58 -0.59
C ASP A 620 8.78 -15.52 -1.41
N GLY A 621 8.39 -16.78 -1.55
CA GLY A 621 9.10 -17.78 -2.35
C GLY A 621 9.06 -17.54 -3.87
N THR A 622 8.40 -16.48 -4.36
CA THR A 622 8.33 -16.14 -5.79
C THR A 622 9.55 -15.37 -6.28
N ARG A 623 10.50 -15.05 -5.40
CA ARG A 623 11.73 -14.34 -5.74
C ARG A 623 12.87 -14.73 -4.80
N ARG A 624 14.10 -14.46 -5.26
CA ARG A 624 15.30 -14.66 -4.46
C ARG A 624 15.42 -13.61 -3.35
N HIS A 625 15.81 -14.04 -2.18
CA HIS A 625 16.15 -13.19 -1.03
C HIS A 625 17.64 -13.30 -0.67
N SER A 626 18.06 -12.61 0.36
CA SER A 626 19.36 -12.86 0.98
C SER A 626 19.34 -14.15 1.80
N PRO A 627 20.46 -14.81 2.03
CA PRO A 627 20.52 -16.01 2.89
C PRO A 627 19.98 -15.76 4.30
N ILE A 628 20.14 -14.56 4.85
CA ILE A 628 19.60 -14.19 6.16
C ILE A 628 18.06 -14.22 6.13
N ILE A 629 17.43 -13.65 5.11
CA ILE A 629 15.97 -13.67 4.96
C ILE A 629 15.47 -15.09 4.71
N ASP A 630 16.16 -15.87 3.89
CA ASP A 630 15.79 -17.24 3.61
C ASP A 630 15.85 -18.14 4.87
N SER A 631 16.71 -17.81 5.86
CA SER A 631 16.84 -18.54 7.12
C SER A 631 15.80 -18.17 8.20
N ILE A 632 15.06 -17.07 8.06
CA ILE A 632 14.13 -16.59 9.10
C ILE A 632 12.92 -17.54 9.29
N GLY A 633 12.51 -18.24 8.24
CA GLY A 633 11.34 -19.12 8.28
C GLY A 633 10.01 -18.33 8.31
N ALA A 634 9.11 -18.70 9.21
CA ALA A 634 7.80 -18.08 9.32
C ALA A 634 7.76 -16.99 10.43
N VAL A 635 6.93 -15.97 10.22
CA VAL A 635 6.66 -14.91 11.20
C VAL A 635 5.18 -14.88 11.56
N TYR A 636 4.86 -14.41 12.77
CA TYR A 636 3.49 -14.30 13.24
C TYR A 636 3.08 -12.83 13.36
N ILE A 637 1.85 -12.54 12.94
CA ILE A 637 1.23 -11.22 13.01
C ILE A 637 -0.18 -11.36 13.56
N VAL A 638 -0.56 -10.47 14.47
CA VAL A 638 -1.95 -10.24 14.84
C VAL A 638 -2.56 -9.22 13.89
N GLU A 639 -3.72 -9.52 13.33
CA GLU A 639 -4.44 -8.57 12.48
C GLU A 639 -4.84 -7.31 13.27
N SER A 640 -4.95 -6.19 12.60
CA SER A 640 -5.28 -4.91 13.23
C SER A 640 -6.68 -4.88 13.83
N LYS A 641 -7.62 -5.62 13.26
CA LYS A 641 -9.01 -5.69 13.68
C LYS A 641 -9.62 -7.06 13.38
N SER A 642 -10.70 -7.39 14.10
CA SER A 642 -11.52 -8.55 13.79
C SER A 642 -12.27 -8.36 12.46
N ILE A 643 -12.70 -9.46 11.83
CA ILE A 643 -13.60 -9.40 10.66
C ILE A 643 -14.91 -8.71 11.03
N ALA A 644 -15.46 -8.99 12.21
CA ALA A 644 -16.69 -8.37 12.66
C ALA A 644 -16.56 -6.84 12.83
N ALA A 645 -15.47 -6.36 13.41
CA ALA A 645 -15.18 -4.93 13.50
C ALA A 645 -15.02 -4.27 12.12
N TYR A 646 -14.35 -4.94 11.18
CA TYR A 646 -14.25 -4.49 9.81
C TYR A 646 -15.62 -4.37 9.13
N LEU A 647 -16.49 -5.37 9.29
CA LEU A 647 -17.83 -5.37 8.72
C LEU A 647 -18.71 -4.27 9.32
N ARG A 648 -18.60 -4.00 10.64
CA ARG A 648 -19.28 -2.85 11.28
C ARG A 648 -18.77 -1.52 10.71
N GLN A 649 -17.48 -1.41 10.44
CA GLN A 649 -16.89 -0.23 9.80
C GLN A 649 -17.43 -0.03 8.38
N LEU A 650 -17.53 -1.09 7.57
CA LEU A 650 -18.17 -1.03 6.26
C LEU A 650 -19.63 -0.62 6.32
N GLN A 651 -20.37 -1.16 7.29
CA GLN A 651 -21.77 -0.77 7.51
C GLN A 651 -21.91 0.72 7.84
N ALA A 652 -21.00 1.27 8.66
CA ALA A 652 -20.96 2.70 8.95
C ALA A 652 -20.64 3.55 7.72
N MET A 653 -19.95 2.99 6.73
CA MET A 653 -19.68 3.61 5.42
C MET A 653 -20.81 3.38 4.40
N GLY A 654 -21.94 2.80 4.79
CA GLY A 654 -23.10 2.56 3.93
C GLY A 654 -23.04 1.30 3.07
N GLU A 655 -22.06 0.41 3.29
CA GLU A 655 -21.98 -0.87 2.57
C GLU A 655 -22.98 -1.89 3.10
N ASP A 656 -23.54 -2.71 2.19
CA ASP A 656 -24.31 -3.90 2.59
C ASP A 656 -23.35 -5.02 3.00
N THR A 657 -23.36 -5.36 4.29
CA THR A 657 -22.48 -6.40 4.81
C THR A 657 -22.75 -7.79 4.25
N GLU A 658 -23.92 -8.04 3.68
CA GLU A 658 -24.25 -9.33 3.03
C GLU A 658 -23.40 -9.54 1.78
N ASP A 659 -22.99 -8.48 1.09
CA ASP A 659 -22.07 -8.56 -0.05
C ASP A 659 -20.69 -9.10 0.34
N TYR A 660 -20.36 -9.09 1.62
CA TYR A 660 -19.08 -9.55 2.18
C TYR A 660 -19.22 -10.87 2.95
N ALA A 661 -20.35 -11.57 2.87
CA ALA A 661 -20.63 -12.75 3.71
C ALA A 661 -19.59 -13.87 3.58
N SER A 662 -18.93 -14.01 2.44
CA SER A 662 -17.87 -14.99 2.19
C SER A 662 -16.52 -14.67 2.85
N ILE A 663 -16.32 -13.46 3.42
CA ILE A 663 -15.02 -13.04 3.99
C ILE A 663 -14.50 -14.02 5.06
N TRP A 664 -15.38 -14.64 5.81
CA TRP A 664 -15.06 -15.62 6.85
C TRP A 664 -14.36 -16.87 6.31
N ASN A 665 -14.61 -17.20 5.02
CA ASN A 665 -14.07 -18.41 4.38
C ASN A 665 -12.58 -18.32 4.08
N TYR A 666 -12.04 -17.12 3.95
CA TYR A 666 -10.66 -16.89 3.56
C TYR A 666 -9.74 -16.89 4.79
N THR A 667 -9.27 -18.05 5.19
CA THR A 667 -8.45 -18.29 6.40
C THR A 667 -6.99 -18.51 6.09
N GLU A 668 -6.67 -18.67 4.82
CA GLU A 668 -5.30 -18.79 4.30
C GLU A 668 -5.14 -17.99 3.01
N GLY A 669 -3.91 -17.67 2.67
CA GLY A 669 -3.54 -16.97 1.45
C GLY A 669 -2.30 -17.56 0.81
N LYS A 670 -2.14 -17.29 -0.48
CA LYS A 670 -0.97 -17.66 -1.26
C LYS A 670 -0.49 -16.48 -2.08
N THR A 671 0.81 -16.21 -2.05
CA THR A 671 1.41 -15.13 -2.82
C THR A 671 1.25 -15.37 -4.32
N GLU A 672 0.62 -14.44 -5.01
CA GLU A 672 0.43 -14.50 -6.46
C GLU A 672 1.77 -14.39 -7.21
N PRO A 673 1.87 -14.99 -8.40
CA PRO A 673 3.03 -14.81 -9.28
C PRO A 673 3.26 -13.33 -9.59
N ARG A 674 4.52 -12.96 -9.74
CA ARG A 674 4.87 -11.60 -10.14
C ARG A 674 4.60 -11.40 -11.63
N PHE A 675 3.90 -10.33 -11.99
CA PHE A 675 3.88 -9.86 -13.36
C PHE A 675 5.25 -9.26 -13.70
N SER A 676 5.99 -9.90 -14.56
CA SER A 676 7.30 -9.44 -14.97
C SER A 676 7.17 -8.66 -16.26
N LEU A 677 7.44 -7.35 -16.20
CA LEU A 677 7.55 -6.52 -17.41
C LEU A 677 8.80 -6.89 -18.23
N TYR A 678 9.80 -7.47 -17.55
CA TYR A 678 11.06 -7.89 -18.13
C TYR A 678 11.68 -8.99 -17.28
N GLU A 679 12.14 -10.05 -17.90
CA GLU A 679 12.90 -11.09 -17.21
C GLU A 679 14.38 -10.68 -17.16
N TYR A 680 14.94 -10.70 -15.95
CA TYR A 680 16.36 -10.47 -15.81
C TYR A 680 17.13 -11.64 -16.40
N PRO A 681 18.16 -11.40 -17.23
CA PRO A 681 19.03 -12.45 -17.71
C PRO A 681 19.60 -13.23 -16.51
N ASP A 682 19.72 -14.54 -16.65
CA ASP A 682 20.49 -15.33 -15.69
C ASP A 682 21.91 -14.77 -15.63
N PHE A 683 22.38 -14.53 -14.42
CA PHE A 683 23.68 -13.95 -14.18
C PHE A 683 24.31 -14.61 -12.95
N PRO A 684 25.46 -15.26 -13.11
CA PRO A 684 26.22 -15.74 -11.97
C PRO A 684 26.76 -14.52 -11.22
N PHE A 685 26.21 -14.23 -10.06
CA PHE A 685 26.72 -13.16 -9.23
C PHE A 685 27.31 -13.72 -7.94
N ARG A 686 28.38 -13.09 -7.51
CA ARG A 686 29.02 -13.40 -6.24
C ARG A 686 28.74 -12.29 -5.26
N ILE A 687 28.50 -12.67 -4.03
CA ILE A 687 28.44 -11.75 -2.90
C ILE A 687 29.88 -11.46 -2.51
N THR A 688 30.24 -10.21 -2.42
CA THR A 688 31.57 -9.79 -1.99
C THR A 688 31.51 -9.19 -0.59
N GLU A 689 32.50 -9.48 0.26
CA GLU A 689 32.62 -8.94 1.62
C GLU A 689 32.58 -7.41 1.66
N LYS A 690 33.06 -6.77 0.61
CA LYS A 690 33.11 -5.31 0.49
C LYS A 690 31.72 -4.68 0.38
N MET A 691 30.75 -5.38 -0.21
CA MET A 691 29.44 -4.82 -0.56
C MET A 691 28.28 -5.37 0.28
N SER A 692 28.44 -6.55 0.80
CA SER A 692 27.40 -7.22 1.58
C SER A 692 28.02 -8.10 2.65
N ASN A 693 27.65 -7.85 3.87
CA ASN A 693 27.90 -8.79 4.96
C ASN A 693 26.63 -9.63 5.13
N LEU A 694 26.63 -10.80 4.57
CA LEU A 694 25.48 -11.71 4.62
C LEU A 694 25.56 -12.69 5.77
N GLY A 695 26.49 -12.53 6.68
CA GLY A 695 26.68 -13.48 7.78
C GLY A 695 27.10 -14.86 7.27
N LEU A 696 27.75 -14.93 6.11
CA LEU A 696 28.16 -16.20 5.48
C LEU A 696 29.24 -16.94 6.28
N GLU A 697 29.84 -16.31 7.27
CA GLU A 697 30.76 -16.97 8.22
C GLU A 697 30.03 -17.87 9.24
N SER A 698 28.71 -17.78 9.30
CA SER A 698 27.87 -18.52 10.26
C SER A 698 26.90 -19.52 9.61
N CYS A 699 26.98 -19.74 8.31
CA CYS A 699 26.16 -20.73 7.60
C CYS A 699 26.98 -21.97 7.25
#